data_c7471708c98dfde3bd85a82c281e2098
#
_entry.id   c7471708c98dfde3bd85a82c281e2098
#
_cell.length_a   1.000
_cell.length_b   1.000
_cell.length_c   1.000
_cell.angle_alpha   90.00
_cell.angle_beta   90.00
_cell.angle_gamma   90.00
#
_symmetry.space_group_name_H-M   'P 1'
#
loop_
_entity.id
_entity.type
_entity.pdbx_description
1 polymer ?
#
loop_
_entity_poly.entity_id
_entity_poly.type
_entity_poly.pdbx_seq_one_letter_code
_entity_poly.pdbx_strand_id
1 'polypeptide(L)'
;MGDNEELSVDQETVDQKVDQPEIGDEPQPQNSTDDFDPKKHTRVQTGANGELCFQGLTQAEVEARIADGQVNAIQDSSNRSVKDIVMGNTLTFFNFINIVLLALVLSVRSYKNMLFIFIIIANTLIGIFQEIKAKITLDKLKILTVSHVDVIRDGVKKSITVSELVKDDVILLKSGGQIPADGVILDGEVDVNESLLTGESDSIHKTCGSKVLSGSFVTSGKAMCLLTEVGHDCYMEKLSSEAKQFKRYKTELQRNLDTILKFISIIIVPLGIILFAKQYWISGSTYEQAALDTVAAVLGMIPEGLVLLTSVALALGAVRLARRSTLVRELFCIETLARVDTLCLDKTGTITEGHLCVQGEESVKEDVDLEQLMGRMVSALGDENETFQALRQHYKRNQSTNTKLVLPFSSERKFSGVVFEGEGTYLMGAYQFIFPQADPAVLEKIAEYASQGLRVLTVAHSPNEMTDYTLAEDFEIVGFVFMTDVVRKNAPDILGYFEEQGVDLKVISGDDPVTVAAIAARAGLKDADKYIDATTIHTDEEMEDAILKYSVFGRVTPKQKQQMVRLLKQNGRTVAMTGDGVNDVLALKDADVSIAMASGSEAAKNTANLVLLNSDFASLPHIVNEGRRVINNIKAAASMFLIKTGFSVLTALLTIIVGQNYPFQPIQLSVINGCAVAIPTMLLQLEPSFQKVNKHFFREVLRMSMPAAITITAMITIINNIGHSIGTPREMLSTVCVLATGWVYLITLRQVYSPMTGYRKFVIYLMQTAYLVAMVIGQRIMELVGLNFTCVIVTLAAVNFAPMIIDLATKGYDKFFYWYDHRHDVKPPKPIKVKTRRFRGV
;
A
#
# COMPACT_ATOMS: atom_id res chain seq x y z
N MET A 1 -35.23 37.80 30.09
CA MET A 1 -36.00 36.61 30.50
C MET A 1 -36.13 35.71 29.30
N GLY A 2 -35.42 34.64 29.34
CA GLY A 2 -35.60 33.30 28.82
C GLY A 2 -35.37 33.18 27.29
N ASP A 3 -34.78 32.20 26.69
CA ASP A 3 -33.92 31.10 27.09
C ASP A 3 -33.08 30.80 25.84
N ASN A 4 -31.77 30.74 26.03
CA ASN A 4 -30.85 30.20 25.04
C ASN A 4 -30.90 28.68 25.13
N GLU A 5 -31.47 27.97 24.16
CA GLU A 5 -31.16 26.53 23.92
C GLU A 5 -29.93 26.45 22.99
N GLU A 6 -28.79 26.23 23.62
CA GLU A 6 -27.58 25.71 22.98
C GLU A 6 -27.82 24.24 22.60
N LEU A 7 -27.92 23.96 21.31
CA LEU A 7 -27.77 22.60 20.78
C LEU A 7 -26.29 22.23 20.85
N SER A 8 -25.91 21.62 21.99
CA SER A 8 -24.64 20.89 22.12
C SER A 8 -24.70 19.65 21.25
N VAL A 9 -23.93 19.66 20.18
CA VAL A 9 -23.57 18.43 19.44
C VAL A 9 -22.56 17.70 20.29
N ASP A 10 -23.01 16.65 20.97
CA ASP A 10 -22.18 15.72 21.70
C ASP A 10 -21.13 15.13 20.75
N GLN A 11 -19.88 15.50 20.95
CA GLN A 11 -18.74 14.71 20.56
C GLN A 11 -18.70 13.48 21.50
N GLU A 12 -19.43 12.45 21.16
CA GLU A 12 -19.14 11.13 21.69
C GLU A 12 -17.77 10.69 21.16
N THR A 13 -16.75 11.00 21.95
CA THR A 13 -15.51 10.24 21.97
C THR A 13 -15.88 8.82 22.32
N VAL A 14 -15.94 7.97 21.28
CA VAL A 14 -16.03 6.53 21.45
C VAL A 14 -14.67 6.04 21.90
N ASP A 15 -14.37 6.24 23.18
CA ASP A 15 -13.46 5.38 23.94
C ASP A 15 -14.19 4.04 24.16
N GLN A 16 -14.32 3.27 23.07
CA GLN A 16 -14.53 1.86 23.22
C GLN A 16 -13.21 1.27 23.73
N LYS A 17 -13.04 1.19 25.05
CA LYS A 17 -12.31 0.08 25.63
C LYS A 17 -12.81 -1.17 24.93
N VAL A 18 -11.97 -1.73 24.06
CA VAL A 18 -12.14 -3.10 23.58
C VAL A 18 -12.02 -3.94 24.84
N ASP A 19 -13.16 -4.38 25.38
CA ASP A 19 -13.17 -5.51 26.30
C ASP A 19 -12.48 -6.64 25.55
N GLN A 20 -11.22 -6.89 25.92
CA GLN A 20 -10.56 -8.13 25.56
C GLN A 20 -11.45 -9.23 26.18
N PRO A 21 -11.92 -10.21 25.40
CA PRO A 21 -12.55 -11.37 26.01
C PRO A 21 -11.54 -11.92 27.01
N GLU A 22 -11.96 -12.07 28.25
CA GLU A 22 -11.24 -12.86 29.25
C GLU A 22 -11.02 -14.23 28.58
N ILE A 23 -9.81 -14.43 28.06
CA ILE A 23 -9.32 -15.75 27.70
C ILE A 23 -9.24 -16.44 29.05
N GLY A 24 -10.20 -17.33 29.31
CA GLY A 24 -10.14 -18.17 30.50
C GLY A 24 -8.74 -18.75 30.58
N ASP A 25 -8.19 -18.77 31.79
CA ASP A 25 -6.90 -19.39 32.10
C ASP A 25 -6.91 -20.85 31.59
N GLU A 26 -6.63 -21.03 30.28
CA GLU A 26 -6.12 -22.30 29.84
C GLU A 26 -4.67 -22.35 30.33
N PRO A 27 -4.28 -23.43 30.99
CA PRO A 27 -2.95 -23.55 31.58
C PRO A 27 -1.92 -23.31 30.51
N GLN A 28 -1.03 -22.32 30.72
CA GLN A 28 0.15 -22.14 29.87
C GLN A 28 0.77 -23.52 29.64
N PRO A 29 1.06 -23.92 28.39
CA PRO A 29 1.64 -25.21 28.13
C PRO A 29 2.99 -25.30 28.87
N GLN A 30 3.00 -26.08 29.96
CA GLN A 30 4.23 -26.39 30.70
C GLN A 30 5.23 -26.96 29.70
N ASN A 31 6.37 -26.34 29.58
CA ASN A 31 7.55 -26.88 28.89
C ASN A 31 8.01 -28.17 29.62
N SER A 32 7.34 -29.29 29.40
CA SER A 32 7.81 -30.59 29.84
C SER A 32 8.69 -31.18 28.75
N THR A 33 9.97 -30.85 28.75
CA THR A 33 10.97 -31.28 27.73
C THR A 33 11.61 -32.63 28.02
N ASP A 34 11.32 -33.30 29.14
CA ASP A 34 12.14 -34.43 29.62
C ASP A 34 11.76 -35.81 29.04
N ASP A 35 10.69 -35.97 28.24
CA ASP A 35 10.26 -37.30 27.76
C ASP A 35 9.81 -37.35 26.29
N PHE A 36 10.15 -36.33 25.46
CA PHE A 36 9.77 -36.35 24.04
C PHE A 36 10.75 -37.18 23.20
N ASP A 37 10.29 -38.33 22.70
CA ASP A 37 11.06 -39.21 21.83
C ASP A 37 10.63 -39.03 20.35
N PRO A 38 11.46 -38.38 19.50
CA PRO A 38 11.14 -38.17 18.07
C PRO A 38 10.83 -39.48 17.33
N LYS A 39 11.43 -40.63 17.75
CA LYS A 39 11.23 -41.91 17.11
C LYS A 39 9.84 -42.50 17.26
N LYS A 40 9.06 -42.00 18.24
CA LYS A 40 7.64 -42.38 18.42
C LYS A 40 6.70 -41.67 17.47
N HIS A 41 7.14 -40.53 16.89
CA HIS A 41 6.27 -39.61 16.13
C HIS A 41 6.55 -39.63 14.61
N THR A 42 7.77 -40.06 14.19
CA THR A 42 8.13 -40.16 12.76
C THR A 42 9.16 -41.26 12.51
N ARG A 43 9.33 -41.65 11.25
CA ARG A 43 10.35 -42.65 10.85
C ARG A 43 11.75 -42.02 10.87
N VAL A 44 12.55 -42.43 11.85
CA VAL A 44 13.93 -41.95 12.05
C VAL A 44 14.91 -43.11 11.98
N GLN A 45 16.00 -42.93 11.24
CA GLN A 45 17.16 -43.81 11.25
C GLN A 45 18.32 -43.05 11.90
N THR A 46 19.05 -43.74 12.75
CA THR A 46 20.28 -43.15 13.35
C THR A 46 21.44 -43.41 12.38
N GLY A 47 22.06 -42.34 11.86
CA GLY A 47 23.26 -42.45 11.00
C GLY A 47 24.49 -42.96 11.76
N ALA A 48 25.56 -43.25 11.02
CA ALA A 48 26.80 -43.80 11.58
C ALA A 48 27.48 -42.85 12.59
N ASN A 49 27.21 -41.58 12.53
CA ASN A 49 27.73 -40.50 13.42
C ASN A 49 26.79 -40.12 14.57
N GLY A 50 25.69 -40.89 14.79
CA GLY A 50 24.68 -40.53 15.80
C GLY A 50 23.64 -39.51 15.36
N GLU A 51 23.75 -38.94 14.13
CA GLU A 51 22.80 -37.99 13.59
C GLU A 51 21.42 -38.64 13.29
N LEU A 52 20.34 -37.94 13.57
CA LEU A 52 18.99 -38.42 13.27
C LEU A 52 18.66 -38.16 11.78
N CYS A 53 18.46 -39.22 11.01
CA CYS A 53 18.04 -39.15 9.61
C CYS A 53 16.55 -39.39 9.51
N PHE A 54 15.78 -38.33 9.21
CA PHE A 54 14.33 -38.38 9.05
C PHE A 54 13.95 -38.89 7.66
N GLN A 55 13.04 -39.85 7.58
CA GLN A 55 12.53 -40.38 6.31
C GLN A 55 11.31 -39.63 5.79
N GLY A 56 10.51 -39.04 6.69
CA GLY A 56 9.27 -38.34 6.35
C GLY A 56 8.21 -39.26 5.73
N LEU A 57 7.19 -38.64 5.12
CA LEU A 57 6.10 -39.35 4.47
C LEU A 57 6.51 -39.92 3.09
N THR A 58 5.94 -41.09 2.73
CA THR A 58 6.03 -41.62 1.36
C THR A 58 5.04 -40.91 0.45
N GLN A 59 5.25 -40.99 -0.88
CA GLN A 59 4.36 -40.37 -1.85
C GLN A 59 2.90 -40.88 -1.71
N ALA A 60 2.70 -42.18 -1.45
CA ALA A 60 1.39 -42.78 -1.23
C ALA A 60 0.68 -42.25 0.03
N GLU A 61 1.44 -42.01 1.12
CA GLU A 61 0.88 -41.42 2.33
C GLU A 61 0.50 -39.95 2.12
N VAL A 62 1.29 -39.20 1.34
CA VAL A 62 0.96 -37.80 0.96
C VAL A 62 -0.34 -37.76 0.18
N GLU A 63 -0.51 -38.64 -0.83
CA GLU A 63 -1.75 -38.73 -1.62
C GLU A 63 -2.97 -39.09 -0.75
N ALA A 64 -2.78 -40.00 0.23
CA ALA A 64 -3.85 -40.31 1.20
C ALA A 64 -4.26 -39.09 2.03
N ARG A 65 -3.28 -38.31 2.55
CA ARG A 65 -3.53 -37.06 3.31
C ARG A 65 -4.27 -36.03 2.45
N ILE A 66 -3.89 -35.90 1.18
CA ILE A 66 -4.57 -35.00 0.23
C ILE A 66 -6.03 -35.45 0.02
N ALA A 67 -6.27 -36.75 -0.16
CA ALA A 67 -7.62 -37.31 -0.33
C ALA A 67 -8.51 -37.08 0.90
N ASP A 68 -7.93 -37.13 2.11
CA ASP A 68 -8.60 -36.86 3.38
C ASP A 68 -8.78 -35.38 3.67
N GLY A 69 -8.31 -34.48 2.78
CA GLY A 69 -8.40 -33.02 2.96
C GLY A 69 -7.41 -32.43 3.98
N GLN A 70 -6.43 -33.20 4.44
CA GLN A 70 -5.41 -32.81 5.41
C GLN A 70 -4.26 -32.07 4.75
N VAL A 71 -4.58 -30.99 4.02
CA VAL A 71 -3.66 -30.18 3.22
C VAL A 71 -3.64 -28.75 3.77
N ASN A 72 -2.48 -28.11 3.77
CA ASN A 72 -2.30 -26.71 4.18
C ASN A 72 -2.81 -25.72 3.12
N ALA A 73 -3.84 -26.06 2.37
CA ALA A 73 -4.47 -25.21 1.37
C ALA A 73 -5.48 -24.27 2.04
N ILE A 74 -5.03 -23.05 2.36
CA ILE A 74 -5.93 -22.00 2.84
C ILE A 74 -6.56 -21.31 1.63
N GLN A 75 -7.88 -21.35 1.51
CA GLN A 75 -8.57 -20.55 0.50
C GLN A 75 -8.42 -19.07 0.83
N ASP A 76 -7.70 -18.36 -0.03
CA ASP A 76 -7.51 -16.92 0.07
C ASP A 76 -8.88 -16.21 -0.07
N SER A 77 -9.58 -16.02 1.06
CA SER A 77 -10.91 -15.38 1.12
C SER A 77 -10.89 -13.91 0.64
N SER A 78 -9.70 -13.36 0.40
CA SER A 78 -9.52 -12.02 -0.16
C SER A 78 -9.75 -11.98 -1.67
N ASN A 79 -9.77 -13.11 -2.37
CA ASN A 79 -9.83 -13.21 -3.82
C ASN A 79 -11.30 -13.26 -4.27
N ARG A 80 -11.80 -12.15 -4.88
CA ARG A 80 -13.14 -12.15 -5.48
C ARG A 80 -13.25 -13.23 -6.56
N SER A 81 -14.27 -14.06 -6.51
CA SER A 81 -14.55 -15.02 -7.58
C SER A 81 -14.99 -14.29 -8.86
N VAL A 82 -14.86 -14.94 -10.02
CA VAL A 82 -15.41 -14.39 -11.28
C VAL A 82 -16.92 -14.14 -11.15
N LYS A 83 -17.62 -15.00 -10.42
CA LYS A 83 -19.06 -14.85 -10.13
C LYS A 83 -19.33 -13.58 -9.32
N ASP A 84 -18.52 -13.29 -8.31
CA ASP A 84 -18.67 -12.07 -7.49
C ASP A 84 -18.41 -10.80 -8.30
N ILE A 85 -17.45 -10.85 -9.24
CA ILE A 85 -17.17 -9.75 -10.17
C ILE A 85 -18.39 -9.50 -11.07
N VAL A 86 -18.94 -10.54 -11.68
CA VAL A 86 -20.12 -10.42 -12.55
C VAL A 86 -21.32 -9.91 -11.76
N MET A 87 -21.63 -10.50 -10.60
CA MET A 87 -22.75 -10.08 -9.76
C MET A 87 -22.58 -8.65 -9.25
N GLY A 88 -21.37 -8.30 -8.79
CA GLY A 88 -21.07 -6.96 -8.27
C GLY A 88 -21.19 -5.84 -9.30
N ASN A 89 -20.91 -6.12 -10.58
CA ASN A 89 -21.09 -5.16 -11.69
C ASN A 89 -22.52 -5.14 -12.26
N THR A 90 -23.28 -6.23 -12.12
CA THR A 90 -24.62 -6.36 -12.68
C THR A 90 -25.70 -5.93 -11.70
N LEU A 91 -25.65 -6.41 -10.44
CA LEU A 91 -26.66 -6.15 -9.41
C LEU A 91 -26.31 -4.91 -8.59
N THR A 92 -26.27 -3.76 -9.24
CA THR A 92 -26.07 -2.46 -8.58
C THR A 92 -27.40 -1.74 -8.39
N PHE A 93 -27.49 -0.88 -7.36
CA PHE A 93 -28.65 -0.01 -7.13
C PHE A 93 -28.97 0.86 -8.36
N PHE A 94 -27.95 1.38 -9.03
CA PHE A 94 -28.13 2.20 -10.22
C PHE A 94 -28.65 1.40 -11.42
N ASN A 95 -28.19 0.17 -11.61
CA ASN A 95 -28.73 -0.72 -12.66
C ASN A 95 -30.21 -1.06 -12.40
N PHE A 96 -30.58 -1.23 -11.11
CA PHE A 96 -31.99 -1.42 -10.75
C PHE A 96 -32.84 -0.18 -11.13
N ILE A 97 -32.39 1.04 -10.79
CA ILE A 97 -33.06 2.28 -11.21
C ILE A 97 -33.18 2.34 -12.75
N ASN A 98 -32.11 2.02 -13.47
CA ASN A 98 -32.10 2.03 -14.94
C ASN A 98 -33.12 1.05 -15.54
N ILE A 99 -33.36 -0.12 -14.91
CA ILE A 99 -34.44 -1.03 -15.31
C ILE A 99 -35.81 -0.41 -15.10
N VAL A 100 -36.03 0.28 -13.98
CA VAL A 100 -37.27 1.01 -13.71
C VAL A 100 -37.48 2.12 -14.75
N LEU A 101 -36.42 2.89 -15.07
CA LEU A 101 -36.48 3.92 -16.10
C LEU A 101 -36.76 3.33 -17.49
N LEU A 102 -36.17 2.17 -17.81
CA LEU A 102 -36.45 1.45 -19.05
C LEU A 102 -37.93 1.06 -19.14
N ALA A 103 -38.52 0.53 -18.06
CA ALA A 103 -39.93 0.19 -18.00
C ALA A 103 -40.80 1.43 -18.22
N LEU A 104 -40.40 2.57 -17.66
CA LEU A 104 -41.11 3.83 -17.85
C LEU A 104 -41.07 4.32 -19.33
N VAL A 105 -39.91 4.20 -20.01
CA VAL A 105 -39.77 4.56 -21.44
C VAL A 105 -40.54 3.59 -22.32
N LEU A 106 -40.60 2.31 -21.99
CA LEU A 106 -41.37 1.28 -22.70
C LEU A 106 -42.88 1.55 -22.58
N SER A 107 -43.37 2.03 -21.42
CA SER A 107 -44.79 2.35 -21.20
C SER A 107 -45.29 3.44 -22.14
N VAL A 108 -44.42 4.35 -22.57
CA VAL A 108 -44.74 5.42 -23.54
C VAL A 108 -44.34 5.07 -24.98
N ARG A 109 -43.85 3.85 -25.23
CA ARG A 109 -43.45 3.32 -26.56
C ARG A 109 -42.40 4.19 -27.29
N SER A 110 -41.58 4.91 -26.56
CA SER A 110 -40.53 5.81 -27.10
C SER A 110 -39.20 5.05 -27.33
N TYR A 111 -39.14 4.18 -28.34
CA TYR A 111 -37.97 3.32 -28.60
C TYR A 111 -36.65 4.07 -28.83
N LYS A 112 -36.70 5.31 -29.36
CA LYS A 112 -35.52 6.16 -29.56
C LYS A 112 -34.82 6.49 -28.23
N ASN A 113 -35.60 6.73 -27.19
CA ASN A 113 -35.12 7.12 -25.88
C ASN A 113 -34.58 5.92 -25.06
N MET A 114 -34.59 4.69 -25.60
CA MET A 114 -33.98 3.50 -24.97
C MET A 114 -32.47 3.38 -25.24
N LEU A 115 -31.88 4.27 -26.05
CA LEU A 115 -30.45 4.16 -26.40
C LEU A 115 -29.52 4.11 -25.17
N PHE A 116 -29.91 4.72 -24.05
CA PHE A 116 -29.12 4.69 -22.80
C PHE A 116 -28.88 3.27 -22.29
N ILE A 117 -29.81 2.32 -22.53
CA ILE A 117 -29.64 0.94 -22.04
C ILE A 117 -28.45 0.23 -22.71
N PHE A 118 -28.19 0.52 -23.99
CA PHE A 118 -27.03 -0.02 -24.70
C PHE A 118 -25.73 0.50 -24.09
N ILE A 119 -25.71 1.78 -23.69
CA ILE A 119 -24.55 2.39 -23.02
C ILE A 119 -24.33 1.73 -21.67
N ILE A 120 -25.39 1.46 -20.90
CA ILE A 120 -25.31 0.79 -19.58
C ILE A 120 -24.81 -0.63 -19.73
N ILE A 121 -25.35 -1.39 -20.69
CA ILE A 121 -24.93 -2.77 -20.97
C ILE A 121 -23.44 -2.77 -21.41
N ALA A 122 -23.05 -1.87 -22.32
CA ALA A 122 -21.67 -1.75 -22.76
C ALA A 122 -20.72 -1.42 -21.59
N ASN A 123 -21.09 -0.45 -20.74
CA ASN A 123 -20.33 -0.08 -19.55
C ASN A 123 -20.19 -1.27 -18.59
N THR A 124 -21.26 -2.00 -18.32
CA THR A 124 -21.26 -3.19 -17.46
C THR A 124 -20.35 -4.28 -18.02
N LEU A 125 -20.45 -4.59 -19.32
CA LEU A 125 -19.62 -5.60 -20.00
C LEU A 125 -18.14 -5.19 -20.02
N ILE A 126 -17.83 -3.93 -20.32
CA ILE A 126 -16.46 -3.39 -20.28
C ILE A 126 -15.91 -3.53 -18.85
N GLY A 127 -16.71 -3.21 -17.83
CA GLY A 127 -16.32 -3.33 -16.42
C GLY A 127 -15.97 -4.74 -16.04
N ILE A 128 -16.86 -5.68 -16.32
CA ILE A 128 -16.64 -7.10 -16.07
C ILE A 128 -15.38 -7.59 -16.76
N PHE A 129 -15.20 -7.28 -18.05
CA PHE A 129 -14.03 -7.70 -18.83
C PHE A 129 -12.73 -7.15 -18.25
N GLN A 130 -12.70 -5.86 -17.92
CA GLN A 130 -11.50 -5.20 -17.37
C GLN A 130 -11.15 -5.73 -15.98
N GLU A 131 -12.15 -5.95 -15.10
CA GLU A 131 -11.91 -6.48 -13.75
C GLU A 131 -11.44 -7.95 -13.79
N ILE A 132 -12.02 -8.76 -14.67
CA ILE A 132 -11.56 -10.15 -14.89
C ILE A 132 -10.12 -10.16 -15.45
N LYS A 133 -9.81 -9.34 -16.44
CA LYS A 133 -8.45 -9.24 -17.01
C LYS A 133 -7.44 -8.81 -15.96
N ALA A 134 -7.78 -7.83 -15.12
CA ALA A 134 -6.93 -7.38 -14.02
C ALA A 134 -6.70 -8.50 -13.01
N LYS A 135 -7.77 -9.21 -12.60
CA LYS A 135 -7.69 -10.38 -11.72
C LYS A 135 -6.74 -11.43 -12.26
N ILE A 136 -6.93 -11.89 -13.52
CA ILE A 136 -6.06 -12.91 -14.13
C ILE A 136 -4.60 -12.48 -14.15
N THR A 137 -4.34 -11.18 -14.40
CA THR A 137 -2.97 -10.66 -14.40
C THR A 137 -2.37 -10.66 -12.99
N LEU A 138 -3.14 -10.27 -11.97
CA LEU A 138 -2.69 -10.27 -10.58
C LEU A 138 -2.48 -11.70 -10.06
N ASP A 139 -3.37 -12.64 -10.41
CA ASP A 139 -3.24 -14.04 -10.00
C ASP A 139 -1.96 -14.68 -10.58
N LYS A 140 -1.59 -14.37 -11.83
CA LYS A 140 -0.32 -14.83 -12.43
C LYS A 140 0.91 -14.29 -11.70
N LEU A 141 0.82 -13.11 -11.13
CA LEU A 141 1.94 -12.50 -10.39
C LEU A 141 2.08 -13.04 -8.98
N LYS A 142 0.96 -13.40 -8.33
CA LYS A 142 0.97 -14.07 -7.02
C LYS A 142 1.76 -15.39 -7.06
N ILE A 143 1.70 -16.13 -8.16
CA ILE A 143 2.44 -17.39 -8.34
C ILE A 143 3.96 -17.19 -8.20
N LEU A 144 4.50 -16.03 -8.57
CA LEU A 144 5.92 -15.72 -8.48
C LEU A 144 6.42 -15.48 -7.04
N THR A 145 5.53 -15.36 -6.08
CA THR A 145 5.84 -15.04 -4.67
C THR A 145 5.30 -16.07 -3.69
N VAL A 146 5.00 -17.26 -4.17
CA VAL A 146 4.56 -18.36 -3.30
C VAL A 146 5.76 -18.77 -2.43
N SER A 147 5.58 -18.74 -1.12
CA SER A 147 6.57 -19.20 -0.16
C SER A 147 6.81 -20.70 -0.32
N HIS A 148 8.09 -21.07 -0.34
CA HIS A 148 8.52 -22.47 -0.41
C HIS A 148 9.09 -22.88 0.94
N VAL A 149 8.92 -24.15 1.28
CA VAL A 149 9.48 -24.74 2.48
C VAL A 149 10.20 -26.04 2.14
N ASP A 150 11.29 -26.30 2.85
CA ASP A 150 12.05 -27.53 2.70
C ASP A 150 11.36 -28.64 3.52
N VAL A 151 10.89 -29.68 2.85
CA VAL A 151 10.24 -30.84 3.45
C VAL A 151 11.06 -32.10 3.21
N ILE A 152 11.05 -33.05 4.14
CA ILE A 152 11.62 -34.38 3.93
C ILE A 152 10.50 -35.36 3.60
N ARG A 153 10.55 -35.95 2.39
CA ARG A 153 9.66 -36.99 1.92
C ARG A 153 10.48 -38.08 1.23
N ASP A 154 10.17 -39.34 1.50
CA ASP A 154 10.94 -40.49 1.03
C ASP A 154 12.46 -40.45 1.38
N GLY A 155 12.82 -39.85 2.51
CA GLY A 155 14.21 -39.65 2.92
C GLY A 155 14.98 -38.60 2.11
N VAL A 156 14.29 -37.87 1.19
CA VAL A 156 14.90 -36.87 0.32
C VAL A 156 14.34 -35.48 0.69
N LYS A 157 15.22 -34.51 0.81
CA LYS A 157 14.86 -33.10 0.99
C LYS A 157 14.29 -32.55 -0.32
N LYS A 158 13.05 -32.06 -0.29
CA LYS A 158 12.35 -31.43 -1.41
C LYS A 158 11.91 -30.04 -1.01
N SER A 159 11.98 -29.07 -1.92
CA SER A 159 11.39 -27.73 -1.72
C SER A 159 10.02 -27.69 -2.38
N ILE A 160 8.97 -27.50 -1.59
CA ILE A 160 7.57 -27.47 -2.05
C ILE A 160 6.88 -26.16 -1.62
N THR A 161 5.73 -25.87 -2.22
CA THR A 161 4.97 -24.69 -1.81
C THR A 161 4.26 -24.95 -0.47
N VAL A 162 4.08 -23.88 0.34
CA VAL A 162 3.40 -23.98 1.64
C VAL A 162 1.99 -24.59 1.53
N SER A 163 1.32 -24.37 0.41
CA SER A 163 -0.02 -24.93 0.15
C SER A 163 -0.04 -26.42 -0.19
N GLU A 164 1.12 -27.04 -0.50
CA GLU A 164 1.27 -28.48 -0.78
C GLU A 164 1.68 -29.30 0.45
N LEU A 165 1.88 -28.63 1.59
CA LEU A 165 2.13 -29.29 2.86
C LEU A 165 0.92 -30.08 3.30
N VAL A 166 1.18 -31.25 3.92
CA VAL A 166 0.15 -32.12 4.49
C VAL A 166 0.45 -32.37 5.98
N LYS A 167 -0.57 -32.81 6.71
CA LYS A 167 -0.39 -33.23 8.12
C LYS A 167 0.64 -34.35 8.19
N ASP A 168 1.46 -34.33 9.25
CA ASP A 168 2.60 -35.23 9.52
C ASP A 168 3.81 -35.07 8.57
N ASP A 169 3.86 -34.01 7.75
CA ASP A 169 5.10 -33.66 7.03
C ASP A 169 6.20 -33.24 8.01
N VAL A 170 7.45 -33.60 7.70
CA VAL A 170 8.62 -33.16 8.43
C VAL A 170 9.28 -32.03 7.65
N ILE A 171 9.26 -30.81 8.21
CA ILE A 171 9.82 -29.61 7.59
C ILE A 171 11.09 -29.12 8.28
N LEU A 172 11.91 -28.39 7.54
CA LEU A 172 13.11 -27.74 8.05
C LEU A 172 12.82 -26.27 8.32
N LEU A 173 12.80 -25.87 9.59
CA LEU A 173 12.74 -24.50 10.03
C LEU A 173 14.12 -23.86 9.97
N LYS A 174 14.21 -22.60 9.47
CA LYS A 174 15.45 -21.82 9.35
C LYS A 174 15.19 -20.38 9.75
N SER A 175 16.24 -19.69 10.20
CA SER A 175 16.21 -18.26 10.51
C SER A 175 15.62 -17.44 9.34
N GLY A 176 14.76 -16.47 9.67
CA GLY A 176 14.04 -15.63 8.72
C GLY A 176 12.80 -16.29 8.11
N GLY A 177 12.55 -17.58 8.34
CA GLY A 177 11.39 -18.31 7.83
C GLY A 177 10.14 -18.09 8.68
N GLN A 178 8.98 -18.06 8.02
CA GLN A 178 7.69 -18.13 8.70
C GLN A 178 7.30 -19.59 8.93
N ILE A 179 6.74 -19.89 10.10
CA ILE A 179 6.21 -21.22 10.43
C ILE A 179 4.87 -21.38 9.71
N PRO A 180 4.78 -22.32 8.72
CA PRO A 180 3.63 -22.38 7.81
C PRO A 180 2.39 -23.08 8.38
N ALA A 181 2.58 -23.90 9.41
CA ALA A 181 1.53 -24.71 10.04
C ALA A 181 1.95 -25.06 11.48
N ASP A 182 1.02 -25.48 12.32
CA ASP A 182 1.35 -25.82 13.71
C ASP A 182 2.12 -27.13 13.77
N GLY A 183 3.10 -27.21 14.66
CA GLY A 183 3.99 -28.38 14.73
C GLY A 183 4.72 -28.54 16.05
N VAL A 184 5.58 -29.58 16.09
CA VAL A 184 6.45 -29.91 17.22
C VAL A 184 7.89 -30.09 16.74
N ILE A 185 8.85 -29.52 17.45
CA ILE A 185 10.27 -29.66 17.12
C ILE A 185 10.73 -31.10 17.42
N LEU A 186 11.32 -31.74 16.41
CA LEU A 186 11.87 -33.10 16.51
C LEU A 186 13.36 -33.12 16.84
N ASP A 187 14.11 -32.14 16.31
CA ASP A 187 15.56 -32.05 16.46
C ASP A 187 16.04 -30.63 16.16
N GLY A 188 17.09 -30.20 16.86
CA GLY A 188 17.62 -28.83 16.74
C GLY A 188 16.96 -27.82 17.71
N GLU A 189 17.39 -26.58 17.59
CA GLU A 189 16.97 -25.47 18.45
C GLU A 189 16.69 -24.23 17.60
N VAL A 190 15.65 -23.50 17.95
CA VAL A 190 15.25 -22.25 17.27
C VAL A 190 14.70 -21.24 18.25
N ASP A 191 15.01 -19.97 18.01
CA ASP A 191 14.33 -18.87 18.67
C ASP A 191 13.16 -18.43 17.80
N VAL A 192 11.96 -18.39 18.36
CA VAL A 192 10.72 -18.09 17.65
C VAL A 192 10.10 -16.82 18.19
N ASN A 193 9.78 -15.89 17.29
CA ASN A 193 9.02 -14.69 17.61
C ASN A 193 7.52 -14.94 17.34
N GLU A 194 6.73 -14.90 18.39
CA GLU A 194 5.27 -15.12 18.34
C GLU A 194 4.46 -13.80 18.37
N SER A 195 5.09 -12.66 18.15
CA SER A 195 4.48 -11.33 18.29
C SER A 195 3.24 -11.07 17.43
N LEU A 196 3.10 -11.74 16.29
CA LEU A 196 1.88 -11.64 15.46
C LEU A 196 0.67 -12.32 16.11
N LEU A 197 0.90 -13.27 17.02
CA LEU A 197 -0.14 -14.02 17.72
C LEU A 197 -0.42 -13.42 19.11
N THR A 198 0.63 -13.15 19.86
CA THR A 198 0.55 -12.72 21.27
C THR A 198 0.65 -11.21 21.46
N GLY A 199 1.21 -10.49 20.49
CA GLY A 199 1.56 -9.06 20.61
C GLY A 199 2.90 -8.81 21.32
N GLU A 200 3.54 -9.84 21.88
CA GLU A 200 4.83 -9.74 22.55
C GLU A 200 5.99 -10.01 21.60
N SER A 201 6.99 -9.13 21.58
CA SER A 201 8.07 -9.16 20.59
C SER A 201 9.31 -9.96 21.04
N ASP A 202 9.32 -10.48 22.25
CA ASP A 202 10.46 -11.23 22.76
C ASP A 202 10.47 -12.63 22.13
N SER A 203 11.65 -13.07 21.68
CA SER A 203 11.82 -14.40 21.09
C SER A 203 11.79 -15.47 22.17
N ILE A 204 11.07 -16.54 21.91
CA ILE A 204 10.94 -17.68 22.81
C ILE A 204 11.87 -18.78 22.30
N HIS A 205 12.78 -19.25 23.16
CA HIS A 205 13.66 -20.37 22.83
C HIS A 205 12.86 -21.69 22.82
N LYS A 206 12.94 -22.41 21.71
CA LYS A 206 12.21 -23.67 21.47
C LYS A 206 13.22 -24.79 21.16
N THR A 207 13.10 -25.87 21.88
CA THR A 207 13.95 -27.07 21.76
C THR A 207 13.12 -28.30 21.37
N CYS A 208 13.76 -29.43 21.26
CA CYS A 208 13.10 -30.72 20.96
C CYS A 208 11.88 -30.94 21.87
N GLY A 209 10.72 -31.30 21.31
CA GLY A 209 9.43 -31.46 22.01
C GLY A 209 8.61 -30.17 22.17
N SER A 210 9.20 -28.98 21.92
CA SER A 210 8.47 -27.72 21.99
C SER A 210 7.47 -27.56 20.86
N LYS A 211 6.29 -27.03 21.15
CA LYS A 211 5.29 -26.67 20.15
C LYS A 211 5.65 -25.36 19.46
N VAL A 212 5.42 -25.29 18.16
CA VAL A 212 5.53 -24.12 17.32
C VAL A 212 4.21 -23.84 16.64
N LEU A 213 3.83 -22.56 16.56
CA LEU A 213 2.52 -22.11 16.06
C LEU A 213 2.65 -21.48 14.68
N SER A 214 1.69 -21.78 13.82
CA SER A 214 1.56 -21.16 12.49
C SER A 214 1.49 -19.63 12.60
N GLY A 215 2.14 -18.94 11.68
CA GLY A 215 2.19 -17.49 11.67
C GLY A 215 3.34 -16.87 12.47
N SER A 216 3.98 -17.62 13.38
CA SER A 216 5.21 -17.20 14.08
C SER A 216 6.42 -17.20 13.15
N PHE A 217 7.53 -16.58 13.58
CA PHE A 217 8.75 -16.47 12.78
C PHE A 217 9.96 -17.00 13.52
N VAL A 218 10.85 -17.69 12.79
CA VAL A 218 12.16 -18.12 13.31
C VAL A 218 13.12 -16.94 13.23
N THR A 219 13.59 -16.45 14.38
CA THR A 219 14.55 -15.35 14.47
C THR A 219 15.99 -15.85 14.37
N SER A 220 16.29 -17.00 14.99
CA SER A 220 17.61 -17.63 14.92
C SER A 220 17.51 -19.16 15.02
N GLY A 221 18.57 -19.85 14.66
CA GLY A 221 18.68 -21.30 14.78
C GLY A 221 18.12 -22.08 13.58
N LYS A 222 18.07 -23.41 13.74
CA LYS A 222 17.61 -24.38 12.74
C LYS A 222 17.07 -25.61 13.43
N ALA A 223 15.88 -26.06 13.04
CA ALA A 223 15.24 -27.23 13.62
C ALA A 223 14.41 -28.03 12.61
N MET A 224 14.32 -29.34 12.87
CA MET A 224 13.36 -30.21 12.20
C MET A 224 12.04 -30.20 12.95
N CYS A 225 10.93 -29.97 12.24
CA CYS A 225 9.60 -29.84 12.82
C CYS A 225 8.61 -30.79 12.14
N LEU A 226 7.82 -31.51 12.93
CA LEU A 226 6.70 -32.34 12.49
C LEU A 226 5.43 -31.49 12.53
N LEU A 227 4.72 -31.39 11.41
CA LEU A 227 3.44 -30.68 11.34
C LEU A 227 2.34 -31.51 11.99
N THR A 228 1.66 -30.92 12.97
CA THR A 228 0.56 -31.56 13.72
C THR A 228 -0.80 -31.14 13.23
N GLU A 229 -0.96 -29.88 12.83
CA GLU A 229 -2.20 -29.33 12.26
C GLU A 229 -1.88 -28.55 10.99
N VAL A 230 -2.80 -28.57 10.01
CA VAL A 230 -2.65 -27.91 8.70
C VAL A 230 -3.95 -27.21 8.28
N GLY A 231 -3.86 -26.21 7.43
CA GLY A 231 -4.99 -25.51 6.85
C GLY A 231 -5.86 -24.80 7.90
N HIS A 232 -7.17 -25.07 7.90
CA HIS A 232 -8.13 -24.43 8.81
C HIS A 232 -7.97 -24.84 10.28
N ASP A 233 -7.28 -25.94 10.55
CA ASP A 233 -7.05 -26.43 11.91
C ASP A 233 -5.87 -25.74 12.60
N CYS A 234 -5.06 -24.98 11.88
CA CYS A 234 -3.96 -24.21 12.44
C CYS A 234 -4.45 -23.10 13.38
N TYR A 235 -3.65 -22.81 14.40
CA TYR A 235 -3.93 -21.78 15.42
C TYR A 235 -4.19 -20.40 14.81
N MET A 236 -3.34 -19.97 13.88
CA MET A 236 -3.48 -18.69 13.19
C MET A 236 -4.80 -18.59 12.41
N GLU A 237 -5.24 -19.67 11.76
CA GLU A 237 -6.46 -19.64 10.97
C GLU A 237 -7.72 -19.68 11.88
N LYS A 238 -7.67 -20.38 13.00
CA LYS A 238 -8.73 -20.33 14.03
C LYS A 238 -8.86 -18.92 14.58
N LEU A 239 -7.76 -18.28 14.99
CA LEU A 239 -7.73 -16.90 15.45
C LEU A 239 -8.24 -15.93 14.39
N SER A 240 -7.80 -16.11 13.12
CA SER A 240 -8.25 -15.32 11.97
C SER A 240 -9.74 -15.53 11.67
N SER A 241 -10.29 -16.73 11.84
CA SER A 241 -11.71 -17.03 11.59
C SER A 241 -12.63 -16.37 12.63
N GLU A 242 -12.22 -16.33 13.87
CA GLU A 242 -12.90 -15.59 14.93
C GLU A 242 -12.83 -14.08 14.71
N ALA A 243 -11.70 -13.59 14.21
CA ALA A 243 -11.49 -12.19 13.82
C ALA A 243 -12.16 -11.81 12.49
N LYS A 244 -12.68 -12.75 11.70
CA LYS A 244 -13.32 -12.50 10.37
C LYS A 244 -14.57 -11.61 10.39
N GLN A 245 -15.05 -11.20 11.57
CA GLN A 245 -16.01 -10.09 11.71
C GLN A 245 -15.39 -8.71 11.48
N PHE A 246 -14.06 -8.59 11.34
CA PHE A 246 -13.42 -7.32 11.05
C PHE A 246 -13.76 -6.86 9.63
N LYS A 247 -14.51 -5.76 9.57
CA LYS A 247 -14.83 -5.01 8.35
C LYS A 247 -13.56 -4.76 7.54
N ARG A 248 -13.55 -5.16 6.26
CA ARG A 248 -12.49 -4.74 5.31
C ARG A 248 -12.33 -3.23 5.40
N TYR A 249 -11.14 -2.77 5.72
CA TYR A 249 -10.85 -1.33 5.72
C TYR A 249 -10.98 -0.80 4.29
N LYS A 250 -12.01 0.03 4.07
CA LYS A 250 -12.17 0.76 2.81
C LYS A 250 -11.16 1.90 2.80
N THR A 251 -10.53 2.14 1.66
CA THR A 251 -9.66 3.31 1.47
C THR A 251 -10.44 4.61 1.71
N GLU A 252 -9.73 5.70 2.00
CA GLU A 252 -10.35 7.02 2.12
C GLU A 252 -11.08 7.40 0.82
N LEU A 253 -10.45 7.13 -0.33
CA LEU A 253 -11.06 7.32 -1.64
C LEU A 253 -12.36 6.53 -1.80
N GLN A 254 -12.35 5.24 -1.45
CA GLN A 254 -13.54 4.40 -1.53
C GLN A 254 -14.63 4.88 -0.57
N ARG A 255 -14.28 5.28 0.66
CA ARG A 255 -15.24 5.85 1.62
C ARG A 255 -15.87 7.14 1.09
N ASN A 256 -15.04 8.03 0.53
CA ASN A 256 -15.52 9.29 -0.05
C ASN A 256 -16.43 9.05 -1.25
N LEU A 257 -16.07 8.13 -2.15
CA LEU A 257 -16.91 7.76 -3.29
C LEU A 257 -18.23 7.10 -2.85
N ASP A 258 -18.17 6.16 -1.90
CA ASP A 258 -19.37 5.52 -1.33
C ASP A 258 -20.30 6.56 -0.68
N THR A 259 -19.76 7.57 -0.01
CA THR A 259 -20.53 8.64 0.61
C THR A 259 -21.24 9.48 -0.45
N ILE A 260 -20.54 9.85 -1.53
CA ILE A 260 -21.14 10.56 -2.67
C ILE A 260 -22.28 9.73 -3.28
N LEU A 261 -22.01 8.45 -3.54
CA LEU A 261 -22.99 7.55 -4.17
C LEU A 261 -24.22 7.34 -3.29
N LYS A 262 -24.05 7.19 -1.98
CA LYS A 262 -25.15 7.08 -1.01
C LYS A 262 -26.01 8.36 -1.00
N PHE A 263 -25.36 9.52 -0.93
CA PHE A 263 -26.06 10.81 -0.93
C PHE A 263 -26.90 11.00 -2.21
N ILE A 264 -26.29 10.70 -3.37
CA ILE A 264 -26.97 10.76 -4.67
C ILE A 264 -28.14 9.76 -4.70
N SER A 265 -27.94 8.53 -4.23
CA SER A 265 -28.97 7.48 -4.20
C SER A 265 -30.20 7.87 -3.38
N ILE A 266 -29.99 8.58 -2.27
CA ILE A 266 -31.08 9.08 -1.42
C ILE A 266 -31.88 10.18 -2.14
N ILE A 267 -31.23 11.05 -2.89
CA ILE A 267 -31.88 12.20 -3.56
C ILE A 267 -32.59 11.80 -4.84
N ILE A 268 -32.05 10.86 -5.63
CA ILE A 268 -32.57 10.52 -6.97
C ILE A 268 -34.03 10.08 -6.93
N VAL A 269 -34.41 9.20 -6.02
CA VAL A 269 -35.76 8.60 -6.01
C VAL A 269 -36.83 9.64 -5.63
N PRO A 270 -36.71 10.36 -4.50
CA PRO A 270 -37.69 11.41 -4.16
C PRO A 270 -37.80 12.49 -5.22
N LEU A 271 -36.66 12.96 -5.74
CA LEU A 271 -36.61 14.03 -6.72
C LEU A 271 -37.25 13.60 -8.04
N GLY A 272 -37.01 12.36 -8.49
CA GLY A 272 -37.66 11.79 -9.67
C GLY A 272 -39.19 11.70 -9.51
N ILE A 273 -39.69 11.22 -8.37
CA ILE A 273 -41.10 11.13 -8.06
C ILE A 273 -41.74 12.52 -8.04
N ILE A 274 -41.14 13.48 -7.35
CA ILE A 274 -41.66 14.86 -7.26
C ILE A 274 -41.66 15.52 -8.63
N LEU A 275 -40.61 15.33 -9.43
CA LEU A 275 -40.52 15.88 -10.78
C LEU A 275 -41.65 15.33 -11.69
N PHE A 276 -41.84 13.99 -11.67
CA PHE A 276 -42.94 13.36 -12.44
C PHE A 276 -44.31 13.88 -12.01
N ALA A 277 -44.58 13.89 -10.71
CA ALA A 277 -45.83 14.37 -10.14
C ALA A 277 -46.10 15.83 -10.53
N LYS A 278 -45.08 16.67 -10.41
CA LYS A 278 -45.17 18.09 -10.80
C LYS A 278 -45.45 18.25 -12.30
N GLN A 279 -44.75 17.55 -13.17
CA GLN A 279 -44.91 17.61 -14.61
C GLN A 279 -46.33 17.18 -15.03
N TYR A 280 -46.77 16.04 -14.49
CA TYR A 280 -48.04 15.40 -14.88
C TYR A 280 -49.27 16.12 -14.29
N TRP A 281 -49.28 16.42 -12.97
CA TRP A 281 -50.44 16.95 -12.27
C TRP A 281 -50.50 18.48 -12.19
N ILE A 282 -49.33 19.15 -12.13
CA ILE A 282 -49.28 20.60 -11.92
C ILE A 282 -49.06 21.34 -13.24
N SER A 283 -48.10 20.89 -14.07
CA SER A 283 -47.79 21.54 -15.35
C SER A 283 -48.70 21.13 -16.50
N GLY A 284 -49.58 20.13 -16.31
CA GLY A 284 -50.52 19.65 -17.34
C GLY A 284 -49.82 18.99 -18.55
N SER A 285 -48.60 18.55 -18.40
CA SER A 285 -47.86 17.83 -19.45
C SER A 285 -48.51 16.45 -19.73
N THR A 286 -48.42 15.99 -20.98
CA THR A 286 -48.84 14.61 -21.28
C THR A 286 -48.06 13.58 -20.47
N TYR A 287 -48.62 12.39 -20.24
CA TYR A 287 -47.94 11.29 -19.58
C TYR A 287 -46.59 10.96 -20.24
N GLU A 288 -46.55 10.96 -21.58
CA GLU A 288 -45.35 10.75 -22.36
C GLU A 288 -44.25 11.78 -22.03
N GLN A 289 -44.60 13.07 -22.07
CA GLN A 289 -43.65 14.15 -21.74
C GLN A 289 -43.17 14.07 -20.30
N ALA A 290 -44.08 13.90 -19.34
CA ALA A 290 -43.74 13.80 -17.94
C ALA A 290 -42.79 12.60 -17.66
N ALA A 291 -43.04 11.45 -18.31
CA ALA A 291 -42.21 10.27 -18.22
C ALA A 291 -40.81 10.52 -18.80
N LEU A 292 -40.70 11.03 -20.04
CA LEU A 292 -39.42 11.27 -20.71
C LEU A 292 -38.59 12.35 -19.99
N ASP A 293 -39.22 13.44 -19.54
CA ASP A 293 -38.55 14.50 -18.79
C ASP A 293 -37.96 13.95 -17.45
N THR A 294 -38.73 13.11 -16.77
CA THR A 294 -38.29 12.45 -15.52
C THR A 294 -37.15 11.47 -15.77
N VAL A 295 -37.27 10.61 -16.80
CA VAL A 295 -36.20 9.68 -17.19
C VAL A 295 -34.93 10.44 -17.54
N ALA A 296 -35.03 11.53 -18.32
CA ALA A 296 -33.85 12.34 -18.66
C ALA A 296 -33.18 12.93 -17.42
N ALA A 297 -33.98 13.53 -16.51
CA ALA A 297 -33.45 14.10 -15.28
C ALA A 297 -32.73 13.03 -14.42
N VAL A 298 -33.39 11.90 -14.17
CA VAL A 298 -32.82 10.81 -13.35
C VAL A 298 -31.59 10.19 -13.97
N LEU A 299 -31.57 9.92 -15.29
CA LEU A 299 -30.38 9.46 -16.02
C LEU A 299 -29.20 10.44 -15.90
N GLY A 300 -29.51 11.74 -15.93
CA GLY A 300 -28.52 12.78 -15.71
C GLY A 300 -27.87 12.72 -14.31
N MET A 301 -28.65 12.35 -13.29
CA MET A 301 -28.22 12.30 -11.90
C MET A 301 -27.35 11.07 -11.59
N ILE A 302 -27.46 9.98 -12.35
CA ILE A 302 -26.70 8.75 -12.11
C ILE A 302 -25.25 8.95 -12.57
N PRO A 303 -24.24 8.84 -11.67
CA PRO A 303 -22.82 8.94 -12.03
C PRO A 303 -22.32 7.60 -12.62
N GLU A 304 -22.87 7.22 -13.77
CA GLU A 304 -22.49 5.98 -14.46
C GLU A 304 -20.99 5.94 -14.75
N GLY A 305 -20.36 4.82 -14.49
CA GLY A 305 -18.95 4.61 -14.78
C GLY A 305 -17.97 5.12 -13.71
N LEU A 306 -18.38 5.89 -12.70
CA LEU A 306 -17.45 6.39 -11.66
C LEU A 306 -16.82 5.23 -10.86
N VAL A 307 -17.61 4.29 -10.39
CA VAL A 307 -17.15 3.09 -9.66
C VAL A 307 -16.29 2.21 -10.56
N LEU A 308 -16.74 2.00 -11.79
CA LEU A 308 -16.01 1.22 -12.80
C LEU A 308 -14.64 1.83 -13.08
N LEU A 309 -14.56 3.13 -13.40
CA LEU A 309 -13.30 3.79 -13.73
C LEU A 309 -12.33 3.80 -12.55
N THR A 310 -12.84 3.88 -11.31
CA THR A 310 -12.01 3.80 -10.11
C THR A 310 -11.38 2.41 -9.96
N SER A 311 -12.20 1.35 -10.05
CA SER A 311 -11.71 -0.04 -9.96
C SER A 311 -10.71 -0.35 -11.07
N VAL A 312 -11.00 0.08 -12.30
CA VAL A 312 -10.13 -0.09 -13.46
C VAL A 312 -8.81 0.68 -13.31
N ALA A 313 -8.85 1.92 -12.83
CA ALA A 313 -7.65 2.72 -12.62
C ALA A 313 -6.70 2.08 -11.60
N LEU A 314 -7.22 1.59 -10.48
CA LEU A 314 -6.44 0.88 -9.46
C LEU A 314 -5.86 -0.43 -10.02
N ALA A 315 -6.67 -1.22 -10.71
CA ALA A 315 -6.24 -2.49 -11.29
C ALA A 315 -5.15 -2.30 -12.37
N LEU A 316 -5.30 -1.31 -13.25
CA LEU A 316 -4.29 -0.96 -14.25
C LEU A 316 -3.01 -0.41 -13.60
N GLY A 317 -3.12 0.33 -12.49
CA GLY A 317 -1.99 0.76 -11.68
C GLY A 317 -1.19 -0.43 -11.16
N ALA A 318 -1.87 -1.41 -10.54
CA ALA A 318 -1.24 -2.64 -10.07
C ALA A 318 -0.55 -3.44 -11.19
N VAL A 319 -1.20 -3.60 -12.35
CA VAL A 319 -0.60 -4.28 -13.51
C VAL A 319 0.66 -3.55 -14.02
N ARG A 320 0.67 -2.21 -14.01
CA ARG A 320 1.84 -1.43 -14.42
C ARG A 320 3.00 -1.55 -13.43
N LEU A 321 2.70 -1.54 -12.13
CA LEU A 321 3.69 -1.78 -11.09
C LEU A 321 4.28 -3.18 -11.18
N ALA A 322 3.44 -4.16 -11.44
CA ALA A 322 3.87 -5.53 -11.64
C ALA A 322 4.82 -5.73 -12.82
N ARG A 323 4.60 -5.02 -13.94
CA ARG A 323 5.54 -5.00 -15.08
C ARG A 323 6.90 -4.37 -14.75
N ARG A 324 6.99 -3.65 -13.62
CA ARG A 324 8.22 -3.06 -13.07
C ARG A 324 8.73 -3.85 -11.86
N SER A 325 8.48 -5.15 -11.84
CA SER A 325 8.95 -6.05 -10.78
C SER A 325 8.51 -5.61 -9.38
N THR A 326 7.33 -5.01 -9.26
CA THR A 326 6.73 -4.65 -7.98
C THR A 326 5.43 -5.42 -7.79
N LEU A 327 5.40 -6.32 -6.81
CA LEU A 327 4.19 -7.03 -6.44
C LEU A 327 3.34 -6.15 -5.51
N VAL A 328 2.09 -5.96 -5.90
CA VAL A 328 1.07 -5.28 -5.10
C VAL A 328 0.17 -6.34 -4.49
N ARG A 329 0.20 -6.50 -3.17
CA ARG A 329 -0.68 -7.44 -2.45
C ARG A 329 -2.06 -6.84 -2.21
N GLU A 330 -2.11 -5.55 -1.92
CA GLU A 330 -3.34 -4.82 -1.63
C GLU A 330 -3.45 -3.55 -2.49
N LEU A 331 -4.53 -3.45 -3.27
CA LEU A 331 -4.72 -2.35 -4.22
C LEU A 331 -4.81 -0.97 -3.56
N PHE A 332 -5.24 -0.90 -2.31
CA PHE A 332 -5.38 0.36 -1.60
C PHE A 332 -4.02 1.04 -1.29
N CYS A 333 -2.93 0.26 -1.17
CA CYS A 333 -1.62 0.82 -0.89
C CYS A 333 -1.15 1.77 -1.99
N ILE A 334 -1.61 1.58 -3.25
CA ILE A 334 -1.32 2.46 -4.39
C ILE A 334 -1.88 3.86 -4.13
N GLU A 335 -3.08 3.93 -3.53
CA GLU A 335 -3.70 5.20 -3.15
C GLU A 335 -2.92 5.88 -2.03
N THR A 336 -2.68 5.14 -0.96
CA THR A 336 -2.04 5.66 0.25
C THR A 336 -0.62 6.14 -0.03
N LEU A 337 0.13 5.40 -0.85
CA LEU A 337 1.51 5.73 -1.22
C LEU A 337 1.62 7.10 -1.94
N ALA A 338 0.63 7.47 -2.74
CA ALA A 338 0.60 8.79 -3.40
C ALA A 338 0.49 9.96 -2.42
N ARG A 339 0.04 9.70 -1.19
CA ARG A 339 -0.19 10.68 -0.12
C ARG A 339 0.86 10.62 0.99
N VAL A 340 1.80 9.68 0.91
CA VAL A 340 2.86 9.54 1.91
C VAL A 340 3.58 10.86 2.10
N ASP A 341 3.68 11.29 3.34
CA ASP A 341 4.40 12.49 3.76
C ASP A 341 5.58 12.19 4.70
N THR A 342 5.67 10.94 5.19
CA THR A 342 6.80 10.46 5.98
C THR A 342 7.21 9.07 5.50
N LEU A 343 8.49 8.88 5.18
CA LEU A 343 9.06 7.61 4.74
C LEU A 343 10.11 7.16 5.75
N CYS A 344 9.77 6.10 6.49
CA CYS A 344 10.67 5.42 7.42
C CYS A 344 11.44 4.35 6.64
N LEU A 345 12.76 4.46 6.65
CA LEU A 345 13.67 3.61 5.93
C LEU A 345 14.47 2.77 6.93
N ASP A 346 14.41 1.44 6.80
CA ASP A 346 15.43 0.60 7.41
C ASP A 346 16.77 0.82 6.70
N LYS A 347 17.88 0.73 7.41
CA LYS A 347 19.23 0.92 6.85
C LYS A 347 19.59 -0.26 5.93
N THR A 348 19.55 -1.47 6.50
CA THR A 348 20.06 -2.69 5.90
C THR A 348 19.14 -3.17 4.78
N GLY A 349 19.71 -3.62 3.65
CA GLY A 349 18.93 -4.11 2.51
C GLY A 349 18.08 -3.05 1.78
N THR A 350 17.88 -1.86 2.36
CA THR A 350 17.11 -0.76 1.76
C THR A 350 18.03 0.33 1.20
N ILE A 351 18.65 1.13 2.07
CA ILE A 351 19.62 2.18 1.68
C ILE A 351 20.94 1.54 1.26
N THR A 352 21.30 0.43 1.92
CA THR A 352 22.47 -0.39 1.60
C THR A 352 22.06 -1.60 0.76
N GLU A 353 23.03 -2.27 0.17
CA GLU A 353 22.80 -3.46 -0.67
C GLU A 353 22.49 -4.72 0.16
N GLY A 354 22.57 -4.64 1.50
CA GLY A 354 22.31 -5.74 2.43
C GLY A 354 23.49 -6.71 2.55
N HIS A 355 24.68 -6.27 2.18
CA HIS A 355 25.90 -7.01 2.43
C HIS A 355 27.02 -6.09 2.94
N LEU A 356 27.87 -6.67 3.78
CA LEU A 356 29.04 -6.01 4.33
C LEU A 356 30.24 -6.23 3.41
N CYS A 357 31.19 -5.32 3.43
CA CYS A 357 32.51 -5.53 2.83
C CYS A 357 33.59 -5.13 3.84
N VAL A 358 34.71 -5.86 3.81
CA VAL A 358 35.91 -5.49 4.58
C VAL A 358 36.60 -4.36 3.83
N GLN A 359 36.86 -3.25 4.52
CA GLN A 359 37.55 -2.08 3.97
C GLN A 359 39.04 -2.10 4.25
N GLY A 360 39.45 -2.78 5.31
CA GLY A 360 40.84 -2.89 5.73
C GLY A 360 40.96 -3.45 7.14
N GLU A 361 42.17 -3.50 7.59
CA GLU A 361 42.54 -4.01 8.93
C GLU A 361 43.69 -3.17 9.51
N GLU A 362 43.80 -3.19 10.83
CA GLU A 362 44.90 -2.55 11.57
C GLU A 362 45.43 -3.54 12.60
N SER A 363 46.69 -3.93 12.45
CA SER A 363 47.39 -4.73 13.45
C SER A 363 47.90 -3.86 14.60
N VAL A 364 47.60 -4.24 15.82
CA VAL A 364 48.14 -3.60 17.04
C VAL A 364 49.47 -4.19 17.44
N LYS A 365 49.70 -5.46 17.11
CA LYS A 365 50.97 -6.16 17.36
C LYS A 365 51.78 -6.28 16.05
N GLU A 366 52.99 -5.72 16.00
CA GLU A 366 53.84 -5.69 14.80
C GLU A 366 54.30 -7.08 14.33
N ASP A 367 54.29 -8.07 15.21
CA ASP A 367 54.74 -9.45 14.96
C ASP A 367 53.60 -10.37 14.44
N VAL A 368 52.37 -9.86 14.34
CA VAL A 368 51.21 -10.65 13.89
C VAL A 368 50.76 -10.21 12.51
N ASP A 369 50.81 -11.14 11.55
CA ASP A 369 50.16 -10.97 10.25
C ASP A 369 48.66 -11.22 10.41
N LEU A 370 47.89 -10.09 10.51
CA LEU A 370 46.45 -10.13 10.77
C LEU A 370 45.70 -10.73 9.59
N GLU A 371 46.13 -10.51 8.33
CA GLU A 371 45.52 -11.09 7.13
C GLU A 371 45.62 -12.63 7.17
N GLN A 372 46.81 -13.18 7.50
CA GLN A 372 47.01 -14.61 7.61
C GLN A 372 46.21 -15.23 8.78
N LEU A 373 46.22 -14.57 9.94
CA LEU A 373 45.44 -14.98 11.12
C LEU A 373 43.95 -15.05 10.82
N MET A 374 43.37 -13.99 10.21
CA MET A 374 41.97 -13.94 9.83
C MET A 374 41.62 -15.02 8.80
N GLY A 375 42.52 -15.30 7.85
CA GLY A 375 42.34 -16.39 6.89
C GLY A 375 42.24 -17.77 7.56
N ARG A 376 43.02 -18.01 8.62
CA ARG A 376 42.96 -19.24 9.45
C ARG A 376 41.67 -19.31 10.26
N MET A 377 41.31 -18.23 10.96
CA MET A 377 40.06 -18.16 11.76
C MET A 377 38.82 -18.38 10.88
N VAL A 378 38.74 -17.71 9.74
CA VAL A 378 37.64 -17.84 8.78
C VAL A 378 37.56 -19.24 8.16
N SER A 379 38.68 -19.92 8.03
CA SER A 379 38.71 -21.32 7.54
C SER A 379 38.17 -22.32 8.56
N ALA A 380 38.41 -22.05 9.86
CA ALA A 380 37.97 -22.89 10.96
C ALA A 380 36.51 -22.66 11.38
N LEU A 381 36.04 -21.42 11.31
CA LEU A 381 34.66 -21.03 11.64
C LEU A 381 33.70 -21.40 10.52
N GLY A 382 32.55 -21.92 10.88
CA GLY A 382 31.46 -22.29 9.96
C GLY A 382 30.23 -21.37 9.99
N ASP A 383 30.37 -20.17 10.57
CA ASP A 383 29.23 -19.24 10.69
C ASP A 383 28.66 -18.82 9.32
N GLU A 384 27.36 -18.61 9.25
CA GLU A 384 26.66 -18.25 8.01
C GLU A 384 26.09 -16.80 8.03
N ASN A 385 26.44 -15.99 9.06
CA ASN A 385 25.96 -14.62 9.16
C ASN A 385 26.63 -13.66 8.15
N GLU A 386 26.05 -12.49 7.90
CA GLU A 386 26.53 -11.51 6.91
C GLU A 386 27.96 -11.04 7.17
N THR A 387 28.32 -10.82 8.45
CA THR A 387 29.68 -10.46 8.86
C THR A 387 30.69 -11.52 8.43
N PHE A 388 30.37 -12.79 8.68
CA PHE A 388 31.22 -13.88 8.32
C PHE A 388 31.33 -14.10 6.80
N GLN A 389 30.24 -13.90 6.08
CA GLN A 389 30.25 -13.96 4.60
C GLN A 389 31.19 -12.89 4.01
N ALA A 390 31.19 -11.68 4.55
CA ALA A 390 32.08 -10.61 4.10
C ALA A 390 33.55 -10.93 4.41
N LEU A 391 33.85 -11.46 5.62
CA LEU A 391 35.18 -11.92 5.99
C LEU A 391 35.65 -13.05 5.05
N ARG A 392 34.78 -14.01 4.74
CA ARG A 392 35.06 -15.14 3.85
C ARG A 392 35.31 -14.73 2.40
N GLN A 393 34.71 -13.64 1.94
CA GLN A 393 34.98 -13.10 0.61
C GLN A 393 36.32 -12.38 0.53
N HIS A 394 36.71 -11.71 1.61
CA HIS A 394 37.94 -10.93 1.67
C HIS A 394 39.19 -11.78 1.97
N TYR A 395 39.12 -12.58 3.00
CA TYR A 395 40.27 -13.40 3.45
C TYR A 395 40.36 -14.74 2.71
N LYS A 396 41.53 -15.02 2.15
CA LYS A 396 41.79 -16.29 1.49
C LYS A 396 41.80 -17.43 2.51
N ARG A 397 41.12 -18.53 2.19
CA ARG A 397 41.16 -19.73 3.02
C ARG A 397 42.58 -20.31 3.11
N ASN A 398 43.08 -20.47 4.32
CA ASN A 398 44.32 -21.18 4.59
C ASN A 398 43.97 -22.54 5.16
N GLN A 399 44.38 -23.62 4.45
CA GLN A 399 43.93 -25.01 4.75
C GLN A 399 44.66 -25.70 5.93
N SER A 400 45.71 -25.13 6.48
CA SER A 400 46.44 -25.77 7.61
C SER A 400 46.01 -25.16 8.93
N THR A 401 44.94 -25.67 9.54
CA THR A 401 44.50 -25.27 10.87
C THR A 401 44.47 -26.47 11.80
N ASN A 402 45.41 -26.54 12.77
CA ASN A 402 45.30 -27.42 13.92
C ASN A 402 44.29 -26.84 14.92
N THR A 403 43.02 -26.95 14.61
CA THR A 403 41.92 -26.41 15.42
C THR A 403 41.52 -27.43 16.48
N LYS A 404 41.57 -27.02 17.76
CA LYS A 404 41.17 -27.85 18.91
C LYS A 404 39.68 -27.63 19.28
N LEU A 405 39.25 -26.37 19.27
CA LEU A 405 37.87 -25.98 19.58
C LEU A 405 37.43 -24.82 18.68
N VAL A 406 36.16 -24.86 18.26
CA VAL A 406 35.50 -23.76 17.53
C VAL A 406 34.40 -23.20 18.39
N LEU A 407 34.38 -21.88 18.57
CA LEU A 407 33.38 -21.13 19.31
C LEU A 407 32.50 -20.38 18.30
N PRO A 408 31.34 -20.93 17.90
CA PRO A 408 30.47 -20.27 16.92
C PRO A 408 29.89 -18.93 17.46
N PHE A 409 29.52 -18.04 16.57
CA PHE A 409 28.90 -16.79 16.94
C PHE A 409 27.59 -17.00 17.70
N SER A 410 27.35 -16.18 18.73
CA SER A 410 26.08 -16.08 19.44
C SER A 410 25.63 -14.64 19.51
N SER A 411 24.32 -14.40 19.29
CA SER A 411 23.74 -13.06 19.41
C SER A 411 23.78 -12.51 20.84
N GLU A 412 23.92 -13.37 21.84
CA GLU A 412 24.08 -13.01 23.25
C GLU A 412 25.54 -12.61 23.54
N ARG A 413 26.48 -13.42 23.13
CA ARG A 413 27.92 -13.21 23.39
C ARG A 413 28.58 -12.17 22.47
N LYS A 414 28.04 -11.94 21.26
CA LYS A 414 28.54 -10.99 20.26
C LYS A 414 29.98 -11.20 19.81
N PHE A 415 30.51 -12.41 19.99
CA PHE A 415 31.81 -12.82 19.49
C PHE A 415 31.80 -14.28 19.01
N SER A 416 32.77 -14.62 18.17
CA SER A 416 33.12 -15.98 17.77
C SER A 416 34.64 -16.19 17.98
N GLY A 417 35.11 -17.44 18.02
CA GLY A 417 36.52 -17.70 18.25
C GLY A 417 36.98 -19.07 17.83
N VAL A 418 38.30 -19.25 17.86
CA VAL A 418 38.98 -20.50 17.53
C VAL A 418 40.12 -20.74 18.51
N VAL A 419 40.24 -21.96 19.01
CA VAL A 419 41.38 -22.42 19.79
C VAL A 419 42.31 -23.21 18.86
N PHE A 420 43.51 -22.67 18.63
CA PHE A 420 44.55 -23.35 17.89
C PHE A 420 45.46 -24.10 18.82
N GLU A 421 45.77 -25.34 18.52
CA GLU A 421 46.60 -26.22 19.36
C GLU A 421 47.99 -25.66 19.56
N GLY A 422 48.34 -25.39 20.82
CA GLY A 422 49.64 -24.83 21.22
C GLY A 422 49.85 -23.33 20.94
N GLU A 423 48.82 -22.64 20.33
CA GLU A 423 48.92 -21.20 20.06
C GLU A 423 47.91 -20.38 20.93
N GLY A 424 46.99 -21.04 21.64
CA GLY A 424 46.01 -20.41 22.50
C GLY A 424 44.66 -20.13 21.80
N THR A 425 43.92 -19.15 22.31
CA THR A 425 42.55 -18.79 21.88
C THR A 425 42.56 -17.47 21.17
N TYR A 426 41.95 -17.42 19.99
CA TYR A 426 41.67 -16.20 19.23
C TYR A 426 40.17 -15.93 19.18
N LEU A 427 39.78 -14.73 19.55
CA LEU A 427 38.40 -14.26 19.49
C LEU A 427 38.25 -13.11 18.48
N MET A 428 37.12 -13.02 17.81
CA MET A 428 36.73 -11.85 17.05
C MET A 428 35.29 -11.44 17.36
N GLY A 429 35.03 -10.15 17.55
CA GLY A 429 33.70 -9.66 17.89
C GLY A 429 33.67 -8.21 18.29
N ALA A 430 32.59 -7.82 18.97
CA ALA A 430 32.45 -6.47 19.50
C ALA A 430 33.32 -6.27 20.74
N TYR A 431 34.12 -5.22 20.76
CA TYR A 431 35.10 -4.91 21.82
C TYR A 431 34.53 -5.03 23.23
N GLN A 432 33.37 -4.41 23.49
CA GLN A 432 32.74 -4.36 24.81
C GLN A 432 32.34 -5.73 25.38
N PHE A 433 32.14 -6.73 24.50
CA PHE A 433 31.77 -8.10 24.88
C PHE A 433 33.00 -9.01 25.10
N ILE A 434 34.13 -8.67 24.48
CA ILE A 434 35.40 -9.37 24.72
C ILE A 434 36.13 -8.78 25.93
N PHE A 435 36.05 -7.44 26.11
CA PHE A 435 36.68 -6.69 27.18
C PHE A 435 35.64 -6.00 28.07
N PRO A 436 35.14 -6.66 29.13
CA PRO A 436 34.14 -6.07 30.04
C PRO A 436 34.62 -4.79 30.75
N GLN A 437 35.95 -4.71 31.03
CA GLN A 437 36.61 -3.50 31.55
C GLN A 437 37.19 -2.71 30.37
N ALA A 438 36.36 -1.95 29.71
CA ALA A 438 36.73 -1.23 28.51
C ALA A 438 37.74 -0.11 28.77
N ASP A 439 38.85 -0.08 27.99
CA ASP A 439 39.80 1.04 27.99
C ASP A 439 39.16 2.25 27.25
N PRO A 440 39.04 3.42 27.90
CA PRO A 440 38.49 4.64 27.28
C PRO A 440 39.22 5.05 26.00
N ALA A 441 40.53 4.86 25.90
CA ALA A 441 41.32 5.23 24.73
C ALA A 441 40.99 4.36 23.51
N VAL A 442 40.73 3.06 23.73
CA VAL A 442 40.29 2.15 22.67
C VAL A 442 38.86 2.46 22.22
N LEU A 443 37.98 2.79 23.15
CA LEU A 443 36.61 3.20 22.83
C LEU A 443 36.58 4.48 22.00
N GLU A 444 37.44 5.46 22.34
CA GLU A 444 37.54 6.72 21.54
C GLU A 444 38.03 6.41 20.11
N LYS A 445 39.03 5.56 19.96
CA LYS A 445 39.51 5.10 18.64
C LYS A 445 38.43 4.37 17.86
N ILE A 446 37.65 3.48 18.49
CA ILE A 446 36.53 2.79 17.85
C ILE A 446 35.44 3.80 17.44
N ALA A 447 35.14 4.80 18.27
CA ALA A 447 34.20 5.86 17.97
C ALA A 447 34.65 6.72 16.78
N GLU A 448 35.95 6.99 16.63
CA GLU A 448 36.49 7.68 15.46
C GLU A 448 36.24 6.91 14.17
N TYR A 449 36.48 5.59 14.13
CA TYR A 449 36.17 4.75 12.98
C TYR A 449 34.65 4.65 12.72
N ALA A 450 33.87 4.54 13.79
CA ALA A 450 32.40 4.52 13.67
C ALA A 450 31.85 5.82 13.05
N SER A 451 32.49 6.98 13.35
CA SER A 451 32.11 8.27 12.75
C SER A 451 32.36 8.33 11.24
N GLN A 452 33.20 7.47 10.71
CA GLN A 452 33.46 7.28 9.28
C GLN A 452 32.50 6.27 8.64
N GLY A 453 31.57 5.70 9.41
CA GLY A 453 30.60 4.68 8.94
C GLY A 453 31.20 3.28 8.88
N LEU A 454 32.25 3.01 9.66
CA LEU A 454 32.88 1.72 9.75
C LEU A 454 32.38 0.95 10.99
N ARG A 455 32.08 -0.33 10.80
CA ARG A 455 31.86 -1.29 11.88
C ARG A 455 33.22 -1.91 12.23
N VAL A 456 33.61 -1.84 13.50
CA VAL A 456 34.89 -2.34 13.97
C VAL A 456 34.69 -3.69 14.62
N LEU A 457 35.37 -4.72 14.10
CA LEU A 457 35.56 -6.00 14.77
C LEU A 457 36.92 -6.03 15.46
N THR A 458 36.93 -6.30 16.76
CA THR A 458 38.15 -6.49 17.54
C THR A 458 38.60 -7.92 17.45
N VAL A 459 39.89 -8.13 17.16
CA VAL A 459 40.55 -9.44 17.20
C VAL A 459 41.40 -9.48 18.44
N ALA A 460 41.16 -10.48 19.30
CA ALA A 460 41.83 -10.63 20.56
C ALA A 460 42.50 -12.03 20.67
N HIS A 461 43.56 -12.12 21.44
CA HIS A 461 44.31 -13.37 21.68
C HIS A 461 44.56 -13.57 23.16
N SER A 462 44.42 -14.81 23.63
CA SER A 462 44.92 -15.30 24.91
C SER A 462 45.85 -16.49 24.65
N PRO A 463 47.01 -16.57 25.30
CA PRO A 463 47.88 -17.71 25.19
C PRO A 463 47.30 -18.99 25.81
N ASN A 464 46.25 -18.84 26.62
CA ASN A 464 45.54 -19.96 27.23
C ASN A 464 44.51 -20.56 26.28
N GLU A 465 44.42 -21.88 26.23
CA GLU A 465 43.43 -22.61 25.47
C GLU A 465 42.11 -22.67 26.26
N MET A 466 41.03 -22.04 25.74
CA MET A 466 39.70 -22.15 26.33
C MET A 466 39.15 -23.58 26.14
N THR A 467 38.48 -24.07 27.18
CA THR A 467 37.80 -25.38 27.16
C THR A 467 36.29 -25.27 27.13
N ASP A 468 35.76 -24.08 27.44
CA ASP A 468 34.34 -23.74 27.43
C ASP A 468 34.14 -22.29 26.92
N TYR A 469 32.97 -21.75 27.07
CA TYR A 469 32.61 -20.38 26.61
C TYR A 469 32.90 -19.27 27.64
N THR A 470 33.61 -19.57 28.73
CA THR A 470 33.92 -18.60 29.79
C THR A 470 35.12 -17.76 29.37
N LEU A 471 34.98 -16.45 29.30
CA LEU A 471 36.06 -15.51 28.94
C LEU A 471 37.15 -15.53 30.05
N ALA A 472 38.40 -15.74 29.65
CA ALA A 472 39.55 -15.53 30.53
C ALA A 472 39.86 -14.04 30.65
N GLU A 473 40.50 -13.62 31.73
CA GLU A 473 40.85 -12.19 31.96
C GLU A 473 42.11 -11.73 31.22
N ASP A 474 42.81 -12.63 30.52
CA ASP A 474 44.14 -12.43 29.93
C ASP A 474 44.11 -12.18 28.40
N PHE A 475 42.98 -11.85 27.84
CA PHE A 475 42.90 -11.48 26.44
C PHE A 475 43.58 -10.12 26.16
N GLU A 476 44.38 -10.08 25.08
CA GLU A 476 45.00 -8.86 24.57
C GLU A 476 44.50 -8.57 23.13
N ILE A 477 44.42 -7.30 22.77
CA ILE A 477 44.02 -6.88 21.42
C ILE A 477 45.18 -7.21 20.45
N VAL A 478 44.86 -7.92 19.38
CA VAL A 478 45.77 -8.22 18.27
C VAL A 478 45.61 -7.20 17.15
N GLY A 479 44.36 -6.81 16.86
CA GLY A 479 44.07 -5.86 15.82
C GLY A 479 42.59 -5.58 15.65
N PHE A 480 42.28 -4.77 14.65
CA PHE A 480 40.94 -4.39 14.27
C PHE A 480 40.68 -4.68 12.80
N VAL A 481 39.49 -5.18 12.48
CA VAL A 481 39.00 -5.35 11.13
C VAL A 481 37.87 -4.38 10.90
N PHE A 482 37.98 -3.60 9.83
CA PHE A 482 37.02 -2.57 9.48
C PHE A 482 36.07 -3.04 8.39
N MET A 483 34.80 -2.95 8.67
CA MET A 483 33.74 -3.35 7.75
C MET A 483 32.80 -2.19 7.51
N THR A 484 32.18 -2.14 6.33
CA THR A 484 31.16 -1.14 6.03
C THR A 484 30.01 -1.76 5.23
N ASP A 485 28.84 -1.20 5.41
CA ASP A 485 27.69 -1.47 4.55
C ASP A 485 27.92 -0.82 3.18
N VAL A 486 27.66 -1.55 2.11
CA VAL A 486 27.72 -1.01 0.74
C VAL A 486 26.48 -0.17 0.47
N VAL A 487 26.64 1.15 0.44
CA VAL A 487 25.55 2.08 0.09
C VAL A 487 25.19 1.93 -1.38
N ARG A 488 23.91 1.83 -1.69
CA ARG A 488 23.42 1.75 -3.07
C ARG A 488 23.79 3.01 -3.87
N LYS A 489 24.35 2.84 -5.07
CA LYS A 489 24.79 3.95 -5.94
C LYS A 489 23.67 4.95 -6.28
N ASN A 490 22.43 4.49 -6.33
CA ASN A 490 21.25 5.30 -6.66
C ASN A 490 20.54 5.89 -5.42
N ALA A 491 21.01 5.60 -4.19
CA ALA A 491 20.39 6.12 -2.98
C ALA A 491 20.31 7.65 -2.92
N PRO A 492 21.37 8.42 -3.29
CA PRO A 492 21.30 9.88 -3.23
C PRO A 492 20.22 10.48 -4.14
N ASP A 493 20.05 9.94 -5.35
CA ASP A 493 19.02 10.40 -6.29
C ASP A 493 17.61 10.12 -5.77
N ILE A 494 17.42 8.99 -5.12
CA ILE A 494 16.11 8.55 -4.59
C ILE A 494 15.75 9.37 -3.35
N LEU A 495 16.66 9.53 -2.40
CA LEU A 495 16.42 10.33 -1.19
C LEU A 495 16.17 11.79 -1.58
N GLY A 496 16.98 12.35 -2.48
CA GLY A 496 16.78 13.70 -3.03
C GLY A 496 15.43 13.88 -3.72
N TYR A 497 14.96 12.87 -4.48
CA TYR A 497 13.61 12.89 -5.06
C TYR A 497 12.51 13.02 -3.98
N PHE A 498 12.57 12.24 -2.90
CA PHE A 498 11.56 12.28 -1.84
C PHE A 498 11.59 13.61 -1.08
N GLU A 499 12.78 14.13 -0.80
CA GLU A 499 12.94 15.46 -0.16
C GLU A 499 12.36 16.58 -1.04
N GLU A 500 12.65 16.57 -2.35
CA GLU A 500 12.07 17.53 -3.32
C GLU A 500 10.53 17.45 -3.35
N GLN A 501 9.99 16.27 -3.07
CA GLN A 501 8.55 16.05 -2.95
C GLN A 501 7.99 16.47 -1.59
N GLY A 502 8.84 16.91 -0.65
CA GLY A 502 8.43 17.30 0.70
C GLY A 502 8.00 16.13 1.55
N VAL A 503 8.58 14.95 1.33
CA VAL A 503 8.45 13.77 2.18
C VAL A 503 9.52 13.84 3.26
N ASP A 504 9.13 13.70 4.53
CA ASP A 504 10.03 13.61 5.66
C ASP A 504 10.68 12.22 5.69
N LEU A 505 12.02 12.18 5.69
CA LEU A 505 12.78 10.92 5.66
C LEU A 505 13.30 10.60 7.05
N LYS A 506 13.04 9.38 7.52
CA LYS A 506 13.54 8.84 8.79
C LYS A 506 14.32 7.56 8.52
N VAL A 507 15.58 7.51 8.94
CA VAL A 507 16.39 6.29 8.89
C VAL A 507 16.38 5.64 10.28
N ILE A 508 15.97 4.38 10.34
CA ILE A 508 15.74 3.66 11.59
C ILE A 508 16.53 2.36 11.54
N SER A 509 17.47 2.17 12.48
CA SER A 509 18.34 0.98 12.52
C SER A 509 18.59 0.50 13.94
N GLY A 510 18.88 -0.80 14.08
CA GLY A 510 19.36 -1.39 15.33
C GLY A 510 20.86 -1.16 15.58
N ASP A 511 21.61 -0.61 14.60
CA ASP A 511 23.04 -0.35 14.69
C ASP A 511 23.33 0.95 15.48
N ASP A 512 24.62 1.16 15.75
CA ASP A 512 25.11 2.36 16.45
C ASP A 512 24.72 3.64 15.73
N PRO A 513 24.16 4.67 16.43
CA PRO A 513 23.60 5.87 15.84
C PRO A 513 24.61 6.69 15.02
N VAL A 514 25.88 6.72 15.44
CA VAL A 514 26.93 7.49 14.73
C VAL A 514 27.25 6.82 13.39
N THR A 515 27.36 5.49 13.39
CA THR A 515 27.59 4.70 12.17
C THR A 515 26.40 4.84 11.20
N VAL A 516 25.16 4.79 11.72
CA VAL A 516 23.94 4.95 10.90
C VAL A 516 23.88 6.36 10.30
N ALA A 517 24.20 7.39 11.06
CA ALA A 517 24.25 8.77 10.60
C ALA A 517 25.29 8.98 9.48
N ALA A 518 26.49 8.40 9.63
CA ALA A 518 27.54 8.46 8.62
C ALA A 518 27.12 7.76 7.30
N ILE A 519 26.45 6.59 7.40
CA ILE A 519 25.93 5.85 6.23
C ILE A 519 24.79 6.65 5.58
N ALA A 520 23.88 7.22 6.37
CA ALA A 520 22.77 8.06 5.87
C ALA A 520 23.27 9.32 5.16
N ALA A 521 24.32 9.96 5.68
CA ALA A 521 24.98 11.10 5.04
C ALA A 521 25.62 10.70 3.69
N ARG A 522 26.33 9.57 3.63
CA ARG A 522 26.88 9.00 2.37
C ARG A 522 25.77 8.67 1.36
N ALA A 523 24.61 8.25 1.85
CA ALA A 523 23.43 8.00 1.03
C ALA A 523 22.71 9.28 0.58
N GLY A 524 23.13 10.46 1.03
CA GLY A 524 22.59 11.76 0.60
C GLY A 524 21.45 12.32 1.44
N LEU A 525 21.19 11.80 2.64
CA LEU A 525 20.20 12.37 3.58
C LEU A 525 20.72 13.72 4.11
N LYS A 526 19.97 14.80 3.92
CA LYS A 526 20.38 16.16 4.28
C LYS A 526 20.53 16.40 5.78
N ASP A 527 19.60 15.84 6.56
CA ASP A 527 19.54 16.00 8.01
C ASP A 527 20.15 14.78 8.75
N ALA A 528 21.17 14.16 8.17
CA ALA A 528 21.83 12.97 8.74
C ALA A 528 22.57 13.29 10.07
N ASP A 529 22.93 14.55 10.29
CA ASP A 529 23.52 15.07 11.54
C ASP A 529 22.53 15.13 12.70
N LYS A 530 21.21 15.07 12.42
CA LYS A 530 20.15 15.00 13.41
C LYS A 530 19.90 13.54 13.79
N TYR A 531 20.79 12.96 14.57
CA TYR A 531 20.66 11.58 15.03
C TYR A 531 20.46 11.47 16.54
N ILE A 532 19.91 10.35 17.00
CA ILE A 532 19.69 10.03 18.42
C ILE A 532 19.90 8.54 18.68
N ASP A 533 20.36 8.21 19.89
CA ASP A 533 20.42 6.85 20.43
C ASP A 533 19.06 6.51 21.07
N ALA A 534 18.36 5.55 20.52
CA ALA A 534 17.03 5.15 21.00
C ALA A 534 17.04 4.50 22.39
N THR A 535 18.21 4.08 22.91
CA THR A 535 18.34 3.58 24.28
C THR A 535 18.18 4.67 25.33
N THR A 536 18.32 5.96 24.93
CA THR A 536 18.14 7.10 25.83
C THR A 536 16.68 7.57 25.94
N ILE A 537 15.76 6.96 25.19
CA ILE A 537 14.34 7.30 25.14
C ILE A 537 13.56 6.29 25.98
N HIS A 538 12.89 6.77 27.03
CA HIS A 538 12.23 5.92 28.02
C HIS A 538 10.70 6.07 28.07
N THR A 539 10.17 7.20 27.56
CA THR A 539 8.73 7.50 27.60
C THR A 539 8.15 7.74 26.19
N ASP A 540 6.83 7.58 26.06
CA ASP A 540 6.11 7.84 24.81
C ASP A 540 6.22 9.32 24.39
N GLU A 541 6.22 10.25 25.35
CA GLU A 541 6.35 11.69 25.12
C GLU A 541 7.74 12.05 24.59
N GLU A 542 8.80 11.46 25.17
CA GLU A 542 10.18 11.62 24.64
C GLU A 542 10.32 11.06 23.24
N MET A 543 9.66 9.91 22.96
CA MET A 543 9.66 9.33 21.62
C MET A 543 8.92 10.21 20.62
N GLU A 544 7.79 10.81 21.00
CA GLU A 544 7.05 11.74 20.16
C GLU A 544 7.87 12.99 19.80
N ASP A 545 8.53 13.60 20.78
CA ASP A 545 9.44 14.73 20.55
C ASP A 545 10.62 14.32 19.67
N ALA A 546 11.20 13.14 19.91
CA ALA A 546 12.33 12.63 19.13
C ALA A 546 11.98 12.42 17.66
N ILE A 547 10.83 11.78 17.32
CA ILE A 547 10.44 11.51 15.94
C ILE A 547 10.15 12.79 15.13
N LEU A 548 9.79 13.89 15.80
CA LEU A 548 9.58 15.19 15.16
C LEU A 548 10.89 15.95 14.93
N LYS A 549 11.91 15.72 15.76
CA LYS A 549 13.17 16.48 15.77
C LYS A 549 14.29 15.80 15.00
N TYR A 550 14.45 14.48 15.11
CA TYR A 550 15.58 13.73 14.56
C TYR A 550 15.20 13.01 13.27
N SER A 551 16.20 12.80 12.40
CA SER A 551 16.05 12.10 11.11
C SER A 551 16.69 10.72 11.12
N VAL A 552 17.64 10.47 12.04
CA VAL A 552 18.35 9.19 12.15
C VAL A 552 18.22 8.65 13.57
N PHE A 553 17.84 7.36 13.66
CA PHE A 553 17.64 6.65 14.93
C PHE A 553 18.50 5.39 14.94
N GLY A 554 19.41 5.29 15.94
CA GLY A 554 20.25 4.11 16.14
C GLY A 554 19.85 3.33 17.37
N ARG A 555 20.30 2.06 17.46
CA ARG A 555 19.98 1.10 18.54
C ARG A 555 18.50 0.92 18.83
N VAL A 556 17.68 1.00 17.79
CA VAL A 556 16.23 0.92 17.89
C VAL A 556 15.79 -0.53 18.00
N THR A 557 14.99 -0.85 19.00
CA THR A 557 14.36 -2.16 19.17
C THR A 557 13.13 -2.33 18.25
N PRO A 558 12.70 -3.57 17.95
CA PRO A 558 11.47 -3.80 17.16
C PRO A 558 10.21 -3.13 17.73
N LYS A 559 10.05 -3.12 19.06
CA LYS A 559 8.95 -2.41 19.75
C LYS A 559 9.01 -0.90 19.54
N GLN A 560 10.20 -0.31 19.66
CA GLN A 560 10.38 1.12 19.40
C GLN A 560 10.14 1.48 17.93
N LYS A 561 10.56 0.63 16.95
CA LYS A 561 10.22 0.85 15.52
C LYS A 561 8.71 0.92 15.32
N GLN A 562 7.97 0.00 15.94
CA GLN A 562 6.50 -0.01 15.89
C GLN A 562 5.90 1.25 16.52
N GLN A 563 6.36 1.62 17.71
CA GLN A 563 5.91 2.79 18.46
C GLN A 563 6.12 4.08 17.66
N MET A 564 7.29 4.26 17.03
CA MET A 564 7.60 5.42 16.16
C MET A 564 6.58 5.54 15.03
N VAL A 565 6.27 4.44 14.33
CA VAL A 565 5.28 4.43 13.27
C VAL A 565 3.89 4.83 13.79
N ARG A 566 3.46 4.30 14.94
CA ARG A 566 2.18 4.63 15.59
C ARG A 566 2.08 6.10 15.96
N LEU A 567 3.10 6.64 16.61
CA LEU A 567 3.13 8.06 17.02
C LEU A 567 3.13 9.00 15.81
N LEU A 568 3.88 8.71 14.75
CA LEU A 568 3.81 9.48 13.51
C LEU A 568 2.38 9.50 12.94
N LYS A 569 1.68 8.36 12.93
CA LYS A 569 0.28 8.28 12.47
C LYS A 569 -0.67 9.06 13.38
N GLN A 570 -0.51 8.99 14.70
CA GLN A 570 -1.30 9.77 15.67
C GLN A 570 -1.11 11.27 15.45
N ASN A 571 0.09 11.70 15.04
CA ASN A 571 0.41 13.07 14.63
C ASN A 571 -0.13 13.44 13.22
N GLY A 572 -1.03 12.64 12.66
CA GLY A 572 -1.69 12.90 11.37
C GLY A 572 -0.77 12.75 10.15
N ARG A 573 0.37 12.04 10.29
CA ARG A 573 1.27 11.71 9.19
C ARG A 573 0.77 10.47 8.45
N THR A 574 1.02 10.42 7.14
CA THR A 574 0.81 9.22 6.32
C THR A 574 2.14 8.53 6.13
N VAL A 575 2.33 7.42 6.82
CA VAL A 575 3.63 6.78 7.00
C VAL A 575 3.81 5.61 6.04
N ALA A 576 4.89 5.65 5.24
CA ALA A 576 5.43 4.46 4.58
C ALA A 576 6.61 3.92 5.37
N MET A 577 6.71 2.59 5.48
CA MET A 577 7.82 1.89 6.14
C MET A 577 8.44 0.87 5.18
N THR A 578 9.77 0.90 5.05
CA THR A 578 10.53 -0.15 4.37
C THR A 578 11.21 -1.03 5.41
N GLY A 579 11.28 -2.32 5.15
CA GLY A 579 12.00 -3.26 6.01
C GLY A 579 12.22 -4.59 5.30
N ASP A 580 13.28 -5.30 5.65
CA ASP A 580 13.64 -6.59 5.07
C ASP A 580 13.81 -7.70 6.14
N GLY A 581 13.95 -7.33 7.42
CA GLY A 581 14.13 -8.22 8.54
C GLY A 581 12.86 -8.68 9.25
N VAL A 582 12.97 -9.69 10.07
CA VAL A 582 11.91 -10.13 11.00
C VAL A 582 11.62 -9.02 12.03
N ASN A 583 12.64 -8.25 12.39
CA ASN A 583 12.55 -7.14 13.35
C ASN A 583 11.65 -5.98 12.89
N ASP A 584 11.37 -5.90 11.58
CA ASP A 584 10.55 -4.83 10.98
C ASP A 584 9.06 -5.19 10.89
N VAL A 585 8.71 -6.46 11.11
CA VAL A 585 7.35 -7.00 10.87
C VAL A 585 6.27 -6.21 11.60
N LEU A 586 6.51 -5.85 12.87
CA LEU A 586 5.55 -5.07 13.67
C LEU A 586 5.37 -3.66 13.12
N ALA A 587 6.46 -2.99 12.74
CA ALA A 587 6.42 -1.66 12.16
C ALA A 587 5.78 -1.68 10.76
N LEU A 588 6.09 -2.69 9.93
CA LEU A 588 5.46 -2.90 8.62
C LEU A 588 3.95 -3.10 8.73
N LYS A 589 3.48 -3.86 9.74
CA LYS A 589 2.05 -4.09 9.97
C LYS A 589 1.30 -2.80 10.35
N ASP A 590 1.92 -1.93 11.12
CA ASP A 590 1.29 -0.69 11.61
C ASP A 590 1.41 0.49 10.65
N ALA A 591 2.31 0.45 9.68
CA ALA A 591 2.46 1.48 8.66
C ALA A 591 1.22 1.60 7.76
N ASP A 592 0.98 2.80 7.20
CA ASP A 592 -0.09 3.01 6.20
C ASP A 592 0.26 2.34 4.87
N VAL A 593 1.55 2.28 4.53
CA VAL A 593 2.10 1.51 3.41
C VAL A 593 3.37 0.82 3.85
N SER A 594 3.42 -0.49 3.71
CA SER A 594 4.60 -1.29 3.99
C SER A 594 5.23 -1.85 2.72
N ILE A 595 6.55 -1.80 2.66
CA ILE A 595 7.35 -2.15 1.49
C ILE A 595 8.47 -3.10 1.92
N ALA A 596 8.54 -4.28 1.32
CA ALA A 596 9.60 -5.26 1.56
C ALA A 596 10.46 -5.48 0.30
N MET A 597 11.72 -5.87 0.53
CA MET A 597 12.62 -6.31 -0.53
C MET A 597 12.45 -7.81 -0.79
N ALA A 598 12.65 -8.28 -2.02
CA ALA A 598 12.60 -9.72 -2.32
C ALA A 598 13.72 -10.50 -1.65
N SER A 599 14.88 -9.87 -1.40
CA SER A 599 16.00 -10.42 -0.62
C SER A 599 15.71 -10.55 0.88
N GLY A 600 14.67 -9.87 1.37
CA GLY A 600 14.29 -9.87 2.78
C GLY A 600 13.68 -11.19 3.25
N SER A 601 13.42 -11.26 4.56
CA SER A 601 12.80 -12.43 5.20
C SER A 601 11.39 -12.72 4.65
N GLU A 602 10.99 -13.99 4.69
CA GLU A 602 9.61 -14.37 4.31
C GLU A 602 8.57 -13.66 5.18
N ALA A 603 8.90 -13.42 6.44
CA ALA A 603 8.09 -12.67 7.38
C ALA A 603 7.79 -11.23 6.90
N ALA A 604 8.83 -10.49 6.53
CA ALA A 604 8.69 -9.13 6.01
C ALA A 604 7.90 -9.12 4.69
N LYS A 605 8.24 -10.03 3.75
CA LYS A 605 7.52 -10.15 2.47
C LYS A 605 6.05 -10.49 2.64
N ASN A 606 5.71 -11.36 3.62
CA ASN A 606 4.33 -11.77 3.85
C ASN A 606 3.49 -10.70 4.54
N THR A 607 4.10 -9.81 5.31
CA THR A 607 3.43 -8.70 6.00
C THR A 607 3.28 -7.46 5.12
N ALA A 608 4.23 -7.21 4.21
CA ALA A 608 4.25 -5.98 3.43
C ALA A 608 3.14 -5.90 2.38
N ASN A 609 2.58 -4.69 2.18
CA ASN A 609 1.60 -4.40 1.13
C ASN A 609 2.23 -4.42 -0.28
N LEU A 610 3.51 -4.08 -0.37
CA LEU A 610 4.30 -4.04 -1.61
C LEU A 610 5.58 -4.85 -1.45
N VAL A 611 5.95 -5.63 -2.47
CA VAL A 611 7.23 -6.35 -2.50
C VAL A 611 7.99 -5.97 -3.77
N LEU A 612 9.25 -5.51 -3.62
CA LEU A 612 10.15 -5.18 -4.71
C LEU A 612 10.88 -6.45 -5.16
N LEU A 613 10.43 -7.08 -6.24
CA LEU A 613 10.89 -8.41 -6.69
C LEU A 613 12.35 -8.46 -7.13
N ASN A 614 12.92 -7.34 -7.55
CA ASN A 614 14.33 -7.20 -7.90
C ASN A 614 15.17 -6.58 -6.76
N SER A 615 14.59 -6.39 -5.59
CA SER A 615 15.23 -5.68 -4.44
C SER A 615 15.82 -4.32 -4.82
N ASP A 616 15.27 -3.67 -5.85
CA ASP A 616 15.76 -2.38 -6.35
C ASP A 616 14.99 -1.21 -5.74
N PHE A 617 15.65 -0.52 -4.82
CA PHE A 617 15.16 0.68 -4.15
C PHE A 617 14.80 1.82 -5.15
N ALA A 618 15.44 1.85 -6.34
CA ALA A 618 15.13 2.81 -7.41
C ALA A 618 13.69 2.69 -7.94
N SER A 619 13.00 1.61 -7.64
CA SER A 619 11.59 1.45 -8.02
C SER A 619 10.63 2.36 -7.23
N LEU A 620 10.99 2.84 -6.03
CA LEU A 620 10.11 3.62 -5.15
C LEU A 620 9.58 4.92 -5.78
N PRO A 621 10.37 5.79 -6.40
CA PRO A 621 9.85 6.98 -7.08
C PRO A 621 8.81 6.65 -8.15
N HIS A 622 9.02 5.56 -8.88
CA HIS A 622 8.07 5.10 -9.90
C HIS A 622 6.75 4.62 -9.30
N ILE A 623 6.80 3.95 -8.15
CA ILE A 623 5.62 3.45 -7.44
C ILE A 623 4.78 4.63 -6.93
N VAL A 624 5.41 5.64 -6.32
CA VAL A 624 4.74 6.88 -5.88
C VAL A 624 4.11 7.61 -7.06
N ASN A 625 4.83 7.73 -8.17
CA ASN A 625 4.33 8.38 -9.39
C ASN A 625 3.12 7.61 -9.98
N GLU A 626 3.13 6.27 -9.95
CA GLU A 626 1.98 5.48 -10.39
C GLU A 626 0.78 5.68 -9.46
N GLY A 627 0.99 5.75 -8.15
CA GLY A 627 -0.06 6.09 -7.19
C GLY A 627 -0.68 7.47 -7.49
N ARG A 628 0.16 8.48 -7.70
CA ARG A 628 -0.28 9.83 -8.09
C ARG A 628 -1.07 9.84 -9.40
N ARG A 629 -0.58 9.11 -10.40
CA ARG A 629 -1.30 8.92 -11.67
C ARG A 629 -2.68 8.36 -11.47
N VAL A 630 -2.81 7.30 -10.68
CA VAL A 630 -4.10 6.65 -10.40
C VAL A 630 -5.06 7.62 -9.72
N ILE A 631 -4.62 8.30 -8.65
CA ILE A 631 -5.50 9.23 -7.91
C ILE A 631 -5.88 10.43 -8.77
N ASN A 632 -4.95 11.05 -9.49
CA ASN A 632 -5.24 12.19 -10.35
C ASN A 632 -6.22 11.82 -11.47
N ASN A 633 -6.10 10.62 -12.04
CA ASN A 633 -7.06 10.11 -13.03
C ASN A 633 -8.44 9.90 -12.43
N ILE A 634 -8.53 9.29 -11.22
CA ILE A 634 -9.80 9.09 -10.52
C ILE A 634 -10.42 10.43 -10.14
N LYS A 635 -9.63 11.39 -9.65
CA LYS A 635 -10.09 12.75 -9.32
C LYS A 635 -10.70 13.45 -10.53
N ALA A 636 -10.00 13.41 -11.66
CA ALA A 636 -10.48 14.03 -12.90
C ALA A 636 -11.78 13.38 -13.41
N ALA A 637 -11.81 12.03 -13.42
CA ALA A 637 -13.03 11.31 -13.80
C ALA A 637 -14.20 11.62 -12.86
N ALA A 638 -13.99 11.55 -11.54
CA ALA A 638 -15.00 11.86 -10.54
C ALA A 638 -15.56 13.27 -10.73
N SER A 639 -14.69 14.26 -11.00
CA SER A 639 -15.11 15.63 -11.26
C SER A 639 -16.04 15.72 -12.48
N MET A 640 -15.70 15.06 -13.60
CA MET A 640 -16.51 15.07 -14.81
C MET A 640 -17.88 14.42 -14.61
N PHE A 641 -17.95 13.29 -13.91
CA PHE A 641 -19.21 12.64 -13.61
C PHE A 641 -20.07 13.44 -12.61
N LEU A 642 -19.45 14.08 -11.63
CA LEU A 642 -20.16 14.90 -10.65
C LEU A 642 -20.66 16.23 -11.22
N ILE A 643 -20.03 16.78 -12.27
CA ILE A 643 -20.62 17.90 -13.03
C ILE A 643 -21.98 17.47 -13.58
N LYS A 644 -22.05 16.28 -14.24
CA LYS A 644 -23.29 15.73 -14.80
C LYS A 644 -24.37 15.58 -13.73
N THR A 645 -24.03 14.93 -12.63
CA THR A 645 -24.95 14.71 -11.50
C THR A 645 -25.41 16.03 -10.89
N GLY A 646 -24.46 16.95 -10.64
CA GLY A 646 -24.73 18.24 -10.01
C GLY A 646 -25.67 19.11 -10.85
N PHE A 647 -25.40 19.30 -12.15
CA PHE A 647 -26.26 20.12 -12.96
C PHE A 647 -27.65 19.50 -13.16
N SER A 648 -27.74 18.15 -13.27
CA SER A 648 -29.02 17.48 -13.42
C SER A 648 -29.89 17.60 -12.17
N VAL A 649 -29.30 17.45 -10.96
CA VAL A 649 -30.00 17.69 -9.69
C VAL A 649 -30.47 19.15 -9.58
N LEU A 650 -29.56 20.10 -9.81
CA LEU A 650 -29.87 21.52 -9.71
C LEU A 650 -30.93 21.94 -10.75
N THR A 651 -30.82 21.45 -12.00
CA THR A 651 -31.82 21.77 -13.05
C THR A 651 -33.17 21.15 -12.71
N ALA A 652 -33.22 19.91 -12.18
CA ALA A 652 -34.48 19.31 -11.76
C ALA A 652 -35.12 20.06 -10.59
N LEU A 653 -34.36 20.49 -9.60
CA LEU A 653 -34.85 21.34 -8.49
C LEU A 653 -35.41 22.67 -9.00
N LEU A 654 -34.68 23.36 -9.88
CA LEU A 654 -35.14 24.62 -10.46
C LEU A 654 -36.38 24.41 -11.34
N THR A 655 -36.44 23.33 -12.11
CA THR A 655 -37.64 22.95 -12.88
C THR A 655 -38.88 22.80 -11.98
N ILE A 656 -38.72 22.21 -10.80
CA ILE A 656 -39.81 22.06 -9.82
C ILE A 656 -40.20 23.43 -9.26
N ILE A 657 -39.25 24.27 -8.89
CA ILE A 657 -39.49 25.58 -8.23
C ILE A 657 -40.06 26.59 -9.21
N VAL A 658 -39.44 26.71 -10.40
CA VAL A 658 -39.81 27.74 -11.40
C VAL A 658 -41.05 27.35 -12.21
N GLY A 659 -41.43 26.07 -12.18
CA GLY A 659 -42.66 25.63 -12.88
C GLY A 659 -42.47 25.35 -14.38
N GLN A 660 -41.27 25.36 -14.89
CA GLN A 660 -40.94 25.03 -16.29
C GLN A 660 -40.79 23.52 -16.54
N ASN A 661 -40.74 23.11 -17.83
CA ASN A 661 -40.49 21.77 -18.23
C ASN A 661 -38.97 21.48 -18.20
N TYR A 662 -38.61 20.19 -17.97
CA TYR A 662 -37.19 19.78 -18.04
C TYR A 662 -36.68 19.94 -19.48
N PRO A 663 -35.46 20.51 -19.69
CA PRO A 663 -35.04 20.95 -21.02
C PRO A 663 -34.48 19.85 -21.92
N PHE A 664 -34.22 18.65 -21.40
CA PHE A 664 -33.55 17.57 -22.12
C PHE A 664 -34.41 16.32 -22.27
N GLN A 665 -34.15 15.60 -23.36
CA GLN A 665 -34.63 14.21 -23.57
C GLN A 665 -33.53 13.20 -23.22
N PRO A 666 -33.89 11.92 -22.89
CA PRO A 666 -32.90 10.89 -22.52
C PRO A 666 -31.81 10.67 -23.59
N ILE A 667 -32.20 10.68 -24.86
CA ILE A 667 -31.27 10.47 -25.98
C ILE A 667 -30.24 11.59 -26.12
N GLN A 668 -30.62 12.83 -25.87
CA GLN A 668 -29.76 14.02 -25.93
C GLN A 668 -28.67 13.96 -24.84
N LEU A 669 -29.06 13.59 -23.61
CA LEU A 669 -28.12 13.37 -22.50
C LEU A 669 -27.16 12.20 -22.74
N SER A 670 -27.65 11.18 -23.46
CA SER A 670 -26.78 10.03 -23.83
C SER A 670 -25.62 10.48 -24.75
N VAL A 671 -25.86 11.37 -25.69
CA VAL A 671 -24.81 11.90 -26.58
C VAL A 671 -23.87 12.84 -25.83
N ILE A 672 -24.37 13.71 -24.97
CA ILE A 672 -23.55 14.56 -24.10
C ILE A 672 -22.65 13.66 -23.23
N ASN A 673 -23.21 12.61 -22.61
CA ASN A 673 -22.47 11.67 -21.78
C ASN A 673 -21.37 10.94 -22.58
N GLY A 674 -21.68 10.48 -23.80
CA GLY A 674 -20.68 9.81 -24.67
C GLY A 674 -19.57 10.75 -25.13
N CYS A 675 -19.92 11.83 -25.81
CA CYS A 675 -18.95 12.69 -26.49
C CYS A 675 -18.25 13.70 -25.58
N ALA A 676 -18.88 14.14 -24.50
CA ALA A 676 -18.32 15.19 -23.64
C ALA A 676 -17.86 14.68 -22.27
N VAL A 677 -18.27 13.48 -21.83
CA VAL A 677 -17.87 12.93 -20.51
C VAL A 677 -17.10 11.62 -20.66
N ALA A 678 -17.70 10.53 -21.12
CA ALA A 678 -17.13 9.18 -21.04
C ALA A 678 -15.91 9.01 -21.96
N ILE A 679 -16.05 9.24 -23.25
CA ILE A 679 -14.96 9.02 -24.23
C ILE A 679 -13.76 9.95 -23.94
N PRO A 680 -13.93 11.29 -23.79
CA PRO A 680 -12.79 12.14 -23.51
C PRO A 680 -12.13 11.82 -22.16
N THR A 681 -12.89 11.49 -21.12
CA THR A 681 -12.32 11.05 -19.84
C THR A 681 -11.46 9.80 -20.00
N MET A 682 -11.94 8.80 -20.73
CA MET A 682 -11.20 7.57 -21.01
C MET A 682 -9.90 7.84 -21.80
N LEU A 683 -9.97 8.66 -22.85
CA LEU A 683 -8.79 9.00 -23.66
C LEU A 683 -7.76 9.82 -22.87
N LEU A 684 -8.21 10.80 -22.10
CA LEU A 684 -7.32 11.68 -21.34
C LEU A 684 -6.60 10.96 -20.17
N GLN A 685 -7.17 9.86 -19.65
CA GLN A 685 -6.51 9.01 -18.64
C GLN A 685 -5.31 8.22 -19.18
N LEU A 686 -5.16 8.09 -20.50
CA LEU A 686 -3.98 7.43 -21.10
C LEU A 686 -2.70 8.21 -20.83
N GLU A 687 -2.79 9.54 -20.76
CA GLU A 687 -1.64 10.39 -20.43
C GLU A 687 -1.49 10.53 -18.91
N PRO A 688 -0.29 10.22 -18.34
CA PRO A 688 -0.07 10.27 -16.92
C PRO A 688 -0.05 11.70 -16.36
N SER A 689 -0.60 11.89 -15.17
CA SER A 689 -0.44 13.08 -14.35
C SER A 689 0.22 12.72 -13.02
N PHE A 690 1.44 13.23 -12.81
CA PHE A 690 2.26 12.96 -11.61
C PHE A 690 2.19 14.10 -10.58
N GLN A 691 1.20 14.98 -10.68
CA GLN A 691 1.03 16.08 -9.73
C GLN A 691 0.83 15.54 -8.31
N LYS A 692 1.39 16.27 -7.33
CA LYS A 692 1.22 15.93 -5.90
C LYS A 692 -0.27 15.90 -5.55
N VAL A 693 -0.66 14.88 -4.80
CA VAL A 693 -2.05 14.67 -4.38
C VAL A 693 -2.25 15.38 -3.04
N ASN A 694 -3.31 16.17 -2.93
CA ASN A 694 -3.71 16.79 -1.67
C ASN A 694 -4.49 15.81 -0.78
N LYS A 695 -4.44 16.00 0.54
CA LYS A 695 -5.13 15.14 1.52
C LYS A 695 -6.67 15.19 1.37
N HIS A 696 -7.25 16.28 0.89
CA HIS A 696 -8.71 16.48 0.82
C HIS A 696 -9.29 16.18 -0.58
N PHE A 697 -9.32 14.88 -0.94
CA PHE A 697 -9.83 14.42 -2.24
C PHE A 697 -11.24 14.96 -2.58
N PHE A 698 -12.19 14.83 -1.64
CA PHE A 698 -13.58 15.23 -1.85
C PHE A 698 -13.73 16.73 -2.12
N ARG A 699 -13.03 17.55 -1.35
CA ARG A 699 -13.04 19.01 -1.52
C ARG A 699 -12.50 19.43 -2.90
N GLU A 700 -11.44 18.78 -3.38
CA GLU A 700 -10.88 19.07 -4.70
C GLU A 700 -11.81 18.65 -5.84
N VAL A 701 -12.47 17.50 -5.72
CA VAL A 701 -13.45 17.05 -6.70
C VAL A 701 -14.63 18.00 -6.76
N LEU A 702 -15.17 18.44 -5.63
CA LEU A 702 -16.23 19.45 -5.57
C LEU A 702 -15.79 20.80 -6.09
N ARG A 703 -14.55 21.22 -5.81
CA ARG A 703 -13.96 22.46 -6.34
C ARG A 703 -13.95 22.50 -7.88
N MET A 704 -13.73 21.34 -8.51
CA MET A 704 -13.69 21.21 -9.97
C MET A 704 -15.10 21.02 -10.58
N SER A 705 -16.03 20.40 -9.85
CA SER A 705 -17.34 20.01 -10.40
C SER A 705 -18.45 21.02 -10.14
N MET A 706 -18.55 21.56 -8.92
CA MET A 706 -19.68 22.42 -8.52
C MET A 706 -19.75 23.75 -9.28
N PRO A 707 -18.62 24.48 -9.50
CA PRO A 707 -18.67 25.70 -10.30
C PRO A 707 -19.19 25.47 -11.72
N ALA A 708 -18.78 24.39 -12.38
CA ALA A 708 -19.25 24.05 -13.71
C ALA A 708 -20.74 23.63 -13.71
N ALA A 709 -21.16 22.82 -12.72
CA ALA A 709 -22.56 22.41 -12.58
C ALA A 709 -23.50 23.62 -12.37
N ILE A 710 -23.12 24.54 -11.49
CA ILE A 710 -23.87 25.79 -11.24
C ILE A 710 -23.93 26.64 -12.50
N THR A 711 -22.81 26.79 -13.23
CA THR A 711 -22.76 27.57 -14.47
C THR A 711 -23.67 26.99 -15.54
N ILE A 712 -23.65 25.67 -15.76
CA ILE A 712 -24.50 24.97 -16.71
C ILE A 712 -25.97 25.17 -16.32
N THR A 713 -26.31 24.98 -15.05
CA THR A 713 -27.68 25.15 -14.54
C THR A 713 -28.19 26.59 -14.72
N ALA A 714 -27.39 27.57 -14.34
CA ALA A 714 -27.74 28.98 -14.51
C ALA A 714 -27.94 29.35 -15.99
N MET A 715 -27.04 28.89 -16.85
CA MET A 715 -27.12 29.09 -18.30
C MET A 715 -28.42 28.49 -18.89
N ILE A 716 -28.74 27.22 -18.55
CA ILE A 716 -29.97 26.55 -18.99
C ILE A 716 -31.22 27.34 -18.53
N THR A 717 -31.21 27.77 -17.26
CA THR A 717 -32.34 28.53 -16.69
C THR A 717 -32.54 29.89 -17.40
N ILE A 718 -31.45 30.60 -17.69
CA ILE A 718 -31.50 31.87 -18.43
C ILE A 718 -31.97 31.63 -19.85
N ILE A 719 -31.47 30.64 -20.57
CA ILE A 719 -31.88 30.29 -21.92
C ILE A 719 -33.37 29.97 -21.96
N ASN A 720 -33.88 29.16 -21.05
CA ASN A 720 -35.28 28.79 -20.98
C ASN A 720 -36.17 29.99 -20.67
N ASN A 721 -35.81 30.82 -19.67
CA ASN A 721 -36.61 31.99 -19.31
C ASN A 721 -36.70 33.02 -20.45
N ILE A 722 -35.56 33.36 -21.07
CA ILE A 722 -35.52 34.27 -22.22
C ILE A 722 -36.29 33.68 -23.39
N GLY A 723 -36.06 32.40 -23.71
CA GLY A 723 -36.71 31.72 -24.82
C GLY A 723 -38.25 31.68 -24.67
N HIS A 724 -38.74 31.38 -23.48
CA HIS A 724 -40.16 31.42 -23.19
C HIS A 724 -40.76 32.85 -23.35
N SER A 725 -40.03 33.87 -22.89
CA SER A 725 -40.47 35.26 -23.01
C SER A 725 -40.55 35.73 -24.47
N ILE A 726 -39.75 35.15 -25.37
CA ILE A 726 -39.75 35.50 -26.82
C ILE A 726 -40.69 34.58 -27.62
N GLY A 727 -41.30 33.58 -27.00
CA GLY A 727 -42.17 32.60 -27.65
C GLY A 727 -41.45 31.55 -28.52
N THR A 728 -40.21 31.23 -28.16
CA THR A 728 -39.40 30.22 -28.89
C THR A 728 -39.98 28.82 -28.65
N PRO A 729 -40.13 27.98 -29.70
CA PRO A 729 -40.56 26.59 -29.52
C PRO A 729 -39.67 25.75 -28.59
N ARG A 730 -40.30 24.84 -27.85
CA ARG A 730 -39.59 23.98 -26.85
C ARG A 730 -38.46 23.18 -27.49
N GLU A 731 -38.66 22.62 -28.69
CA GLU A 731 -37.64 21.80 -29.36
C GLU A 731 -36.41 22.64 -29.76
N MET A 732 -36.57 23.89 -30.10
CA MET A 732 -35.47 24.80 -30.40
C MET A 732 -34.70 25.19 -29.12
N LEU A 733 -35.39 25.43 -28.00
CA LEU A 733 -34.78 25.70 -26.71
C LEU A 733 -33.99 24.47 -26.21
N SER A 734 -34.53 23.27 -26.35
CA SER A 734 -33.84 22.03 -26.05
C SER A 734 -32.58 21.90 -26.87
N THR A 735 -32.61 22.18 -28.19
CA THR A 735 -31.42 22.17 -29.07
C THR A 735 -30.33 23.12 -28.59
N VAL A 736 -30.72 24.39 -28.22
CA VAL A 736 -29.79 25.38 -27.66
C VAL A 736 -29.17 24.87 -26.37
N CYS A 737 -29.97 24.33 -25.46
CA CYS A 737 -29.49 23.78 -24.17
C CYS A 737 -28.54 22.62 -24.36
N VAL A 738 -28.82 21.70 -25.29
CA VAL A 738 -27.91 20.55 -25.60
C VAL A 738 -26.57 21.07 -26.10
N LEU A 739 -26.58 21.93 -27.15
CA LEU A 739 -25.35 22.47 -27.73
C LEU A 739 -24.51 23.24 -26.71
N ALA A 740 -25.12 24.12 -25.93
CA ALA A 740 -24.43 24.93 -24.94
C ALA A 740 -23.86 24.06 -23.80
N THR A 741 -24.64 23.12 -23.28
CA THR A 741 -24.18 22.21 -22.19
C THR A 741 -23.01 21.35 -22.60
N GLY A 742 -23.08 20.65 -23.73
CA GLY A 742 -21.99 19.80 -24.19
C GLY A 742 -20.73 20.60 -24.51
N TRP A 743 -20.87 21.82 -25.03
CA TRP A 743 -19.71 22.67 -25.29
C TRP A 743 -19.05 23.17 -24.01
N VAL A 744 -19.84 23.57 -23.00
CA VAL A 744 -19.34 23.95 -21.67
C VAL A 744 -18.60 22.79 -21.02
N TYR A 745 -19.11 21.56 -21.16
CA TYR A 745 -18.39 20.36 -20.70
C TYR A 745 -17.00 20.22 -21.34
N LEU A 746 -16.93 20.35 -22.67
CA LEU A 746 -15.69 20.24 -23.43
C LEU A 746 -14.68 21.35 -23.07
N ILE A 747 -15.17 22.55 -22.70
CA ILE A 747 -14.34 23.62 -22.14
C ILE A 747 -13.83 23.25 -20.75
N THR A 748 -14.68 22.71 -19.90
CA THR A 748 -14.34 22.34 -18.52
C THR A 748 -13.27 21.24 -18.47
N LEU A 749 -13.18 20.36 -19.49
CA LEU A 749 -12.07 19.40 -19.62
C LEU A 749 -10.69 20.07 -19.56
N ARG A 750 -10.54 21.30 -20.08
CA ARG A 750 -9.27 22.04 -20.02
C ARG A 750 -8.85 22.38 -18.59
N GLN A 751 -9.79 22.66 -17.72
CA GLN A 751 -9.53 22.96 -16.31
C GLN A 751 -9.24 21.70 -15.51
N VAL A 752 -10.04 20.65 -15.71
CA VAL A 752 -9.93 19.38 -14.99
C VAL A 752 -8.62 18.65 -15.31
N TYR A 753 -8.19 18.68 -16.58
CA TYR A 753 -6.96 18.01 -17.05
C TYR A 753 -5.77 18.96 -17.22
N SER A 754 -5.70 20.04 -16.48
CA SER A 754 -4.53 20.92 -16.46
C SER A 754 -3.28 20.21 -15.86
N PRO A 755 -2.05 20.51 -16.36
CA PRO A 755 -1.68 21.40 -17.47
C PRO A 755 -1.95 20.81 -18.85
N MET A 756 -2.17 21.70 -19.85
CA MET A 756 -2.51 21.31 -21.22
C MET A 756 -1.29 20.90 -22.02
N THR A 757 -1.14 19.61 -22.26
CA THR A 757 -0.13 19.03 -23.18
C THR A 757 -0.62 19.00 -24.63
N GLY A 758 0.26 18.69 -25.57
CA GLY A 758 -0.12 18.51 -26.98
C GLY A 758 -1.18 17.43 -27.18
N TYR A 759 -1.02 16.28 -26.52
CA TYR A 759 -1.99 15.18 -26.58
C TYR A 759 -3.36 15.58 -26.01
N ARG A 760 -3.41 16.24 -24.84
CA ARG A 760 -4.65 16.68 -24.21
C ARG A 760 -5.41 17.69 -25.08
N LYS A 761 -4.69 18.63 -25.69
CA LYS A 761 -5.28 19.56 -26.68
C LYS A 761 -5.86 18.82 -27.87
N PHE A 762 -5.11 17.87 -28.45
CA PHE A 762 -5.59 17.05 -29.56
C PHE A 762 -6.88 16.29 -29.22
N VAL A 763 -6.92 15.60 -28.08
CA VAL A 763 -8.13 14.87 -27.63
C VAL A 763 -9.32 15.81 -27.47
N ILE A 764 -9.14 16.98 -26.84
CA ILE A 764 -10.21 17.94 -26.64
C ILE A 764 -10.73 18.47 -27.97
N TYR A 765 -9.86 18.85 -28.91
CA TYR A 765 -10.31 19.32 -30.23
C TYR A 765 -10.99 18.21 -31.04
N LEU A 766 -10.46 16.97 -30.97
CA LEU A 766 -11.11 15.80 -31.55
C LEU A 766 -12.53 15.61 -31.03
N MET A 767 -12.71 15.71 -29.70
CA MET A 767 -14.02 15.55 -29.07
C MET A 767 -14.96 16.72 -29.34
N GLN A 768 -14.45 17.94 -29.46
CA GLN A 768 -15.23 19.10 -29.90
C GLN A 768 -15.76 18.90 -31.31
N THR A 769 -14.90 18.45 -32.22
CA THR A 769 -15.29 18.12 -33.62
C THR A 769 -16.29 16.96 -33.64
N ALA A 770 -16.00 15.87 -32.92
CA ALA A 770 -16.88 14.70 -32.83
C ALA A 770 -18.27 15.06 -32.29
N TYR A 771 -18.33 15.95 -31.28
CA TYR A 771 -19.60 16.43 -30.73
C TYR A 771 -20.42 17.22 -31.76
N LEU A 772 -19.78 18.14 -32.50
CA LEU A 772 -20.47 18.89 -33.56
C LEU A 772 -20.97 17.96 -34.69
N VAL A 773 -20.15 17.04 -35.10
CA VAL A 773 -20.50 16.03 -36.11
C VAL A 773 -21.70 15.17 -35.63
N ALA A 774 -21.66 14.73 -34.36
CA ALA A 774 -22.76 13.97 -33.77
C ALA A 774 -24.05 14.78 -33.72
N MET A 775 -24.02 16.10 -33.47
CA MET A 775 -25.18 16.99 -33.49
C MET A 775 -25.74 17.12 -34.90
N VAL A 776 -24.92 17.22 -35.94
CA VAL A 776 -25.38 17.36 -37.34
C VAL A 776 -25.93 16.02 -37.86
N ILE A 777 -25.19 14.92 -37.71
CA ILE A 777 -25.60 13.60 -38.21
C ILE A 777 -26.81 13.06 -37.40
N GLY A 778 -26.77 13.25 -36.09
CA GLY A 778 -27.80 12.77 -35.17
C GLY A 778 -29.06 13.66 -35.08
N GLN A 779 -29.14 14.74 -35.84
CA GLN A 779 -30.23 15.73 -35.74
C GLN A 779 -31.63 15.08 -35.71
N ARG A 780 -31.91 14.16 -36.66
CA ARG A 780 -33.22 13.48 -36.73
C ARG A 780 -33.46 12.50 -35.55
N ILE A 781 -32.41 11.84 -35.09
CA ILE A 781 -32.53 10.84 -34.01
C ILE A 781 -32.74 11.57 -32.67
N MET A 782 -32.03 12.66 -32.43
CA MET A 782 -32.08 13.44 -31.20
C MET A 782 -33.19 14.51 -31.18
N GLU A 783 -33.99 14.59 -32.24
CA GLU A 783 -35.09 15.59 -32.38
C GLU A 783 -34.55 17.03 -32.24
N LEU A 784 -33.37 17.29 -32.80
CA LEU A 784 -32.81 18.64 -32.82
C LEU A 784 -33.42 19.43 -34.00
N VAL A 785 -33.72 20.66 -33.74
CA VAL A 785 -34.33 21.58 -34.73
C VAL A 785 -33.30 22.64 -35.16
N GLY A 786 -33.37 23.05 -36.40
CA GLY A 786 -32.52 24.13 -36.89
C GLY A 786 -32.70 25.40 -36.09
N LEU A 787 -31.59 26.05 -35.74
CA LEU A 787 -31.57 27.25 -34.92
C LEU A 787 -31.86 28.49 -35.77
N ASN A 788 -32.70 29.40 -35.28
CA ASN A 788 -32.81 30.74 -35.82
C ASN A 788 -31.61 31.61 -35.40
N PHE A 789 -31.45 32.76 -36.04
CA PHE A 789 -30.31 33.66 -35.81
C PHE A 789 -30.20 34.10 -34.34
N THR A 790 -31.29 34.36 -33.67
CA THR A 790 -31.34 34.73 -32.24
C THR A 790 -30.78 33.59 -31.35
N CYS A 791 -31.21 32.35 -31.60
CA CYS A 791 -30.75 31.17 -30.85
C CYS A 791 -29.25 30.90 -31.06
N VAL A 792 -28.73 31.12 -32.27
CA VAL A 792 -27.30 31.04 -32.56
C VAL A 792 -26.53 32.07 -31.73
N ILE A 793 -26.94 33.32 -31.68
CA ILE A 793 -26.33 34.39 -30.87
C ILE A 793 -26.36 34.01 -29.38
N VAL A 794 -27.50 33.57 -28.87
CA VAL A 794 -27.65 33.16 -27.46
C VAL A 794 -26.72 32.00 -27.14
N THR A 795 -26.63 31.00 -28.03
CA THR A 795 -25.69 29.85 -27.85
C THR A 795 -24.24 30.31 -27.80
N LEU A 796 -23.83 31.16 -28.77
CA LEU A 796 -22.48 31.69 -28.80
C LEU A 796 -22.14 32.56 -27.59
N ALA A 797 -23.07 33.41 -27.16
CA ALA A 797 -22.90 34.20 -25.95
C ALA A 797 -22.77 33.32 -24.71
N ALA A 798 -23.66 32.34 -24.50
CA ALA A 798 -23.60 31.42 -23.38
C ALA A 798 -22.27 30.66 -23.32
N VAL A 799 -21.79 30.15 -24.46
CA VAL A 799 -20.52 29.41 -24.58
C VAL A 799 -19.31 30.30 -24.26
N ASN A 800 -19.30 31.55 -24.76
CA ASN A 800 -18.15 32.46 -24.54
C ASN A 800 -18.09 33.02 -23.11
N PHE A 801 -19.22 33.23 -22.45
CA PHE A 801 -19.24 33.69 -21.06
C PHE A 801 -19.04 32.57 -20.03
N ALA A 802 -19.31 31.30 -20.38
CA ALA A 802 -19.19 30.18 -19.47
C ALA A 802 -17.82 30.08 -18.78
N PRO A 803 -16.65 30.20 -19.44
CA PRO A 803 -15.34 30.11 -18.79
C PRO A 803 -15.16 31.18 -17.70
N MET A 804 -15.63 32.39 -17.94
CA MET A 804 -15.54 33.50 -17.00
C MET A 804 -16.44 33.22 -15.76
N ILE A 805 -17.66 32.70 -15.98
CA ILE A 805 -18.57 32.37 -14.88
C ILE A 805 -18.01 31.23 -14.05
N ILE A 806 -17.44 30.20 -14.67
CA ILE A 806 -16.81 29.07 -13.98
C ILE A 806 -15.63 29.58 -13.13
N ASP A 807 -14.77 30.45 -13.67
CA ASP A 807 -13.64 31.04 -12.92
C ASP A 807 -14.13 31.87 -11.72
N LEU A 808 -15.16 32.67 -11.91
CA LEU A 808 -15.78 33.46 -10.82
C LEU A 808 -16.37 32.55 -9.73
N ALA A 809 -17.11 31.51 -10.14
CA ALA A 809 -17.70 30.53 -9.22
C ALA A 809 -16.62 29.73 -8.47
N THR A 810 -15.52 29.40 -9.15
CA THR A 810 -14.36 28.71 -8.52
C THR A 810 -13.69 29.61 -7.48
N LYS A 811 -13.47 30.89 -7.78
CA LYS A 811 -12.96 31.87 -6.82
C LYS A 811 -13.90 32.06 -5.62
N GLY A 812 -15.21 32.05 -5.87
CA GLY A 812 -16.24 32.08 -4.81
C GLY A 812 -16.17 30.86 -3.90
N TYR A 813 -16.00 29.66 -4.49
CA TYR A 813 -15.83 28.41 -3.78
C TYR A 813 -14.55 28.46 -2.90
N ASP A 814 -13.43 28.89 -3.47
CA ASP A 814 -12.15 28.99 -2.76
C ASP A 814 -12.25 29.97 -1.59
N LYS A 815 -12.92 31.12 -1.79
CA LYS A 815 -13.13 32.12 -0.74
C LYS A 815 -14.03 31.61 0.39
N PHE A 816 -15.10 30.88 0.04
CA PHE A 816 -15.99 30.24 1.02
C PHE A 816 -15.25 29.24 1.92
N PHE A 817 -14.48 28.33 1.33
CA PHE A 817 -13.74 27.34 2.10
C PHE A 817 -12.56 27.96 2.87
N TYR A 818 -11.91 28.99 2.32
CA TYR A 818 -10.93 29.78 3.07
C TYR A 818 -11.55 30.39 4.33
N TRP A 819 -12.74 31.01 4.22
CA TRP A 819 -13.48 31.56 5.35
C TRP A 819 -13.89 30.46 6.35
N TYR A 820 -14.38 29.32 5.86
CA TYR A 820 -14.78 28.18 6.69
C TYR A 820 -13.60 27.61 7.50
N ASP A 821 -12.44 27.40 6.88
CA ASP A 821 -11.24 26.89 7.53
C ASP A 821 -10.72 27.84 8.61
N HIS A 822 -10.77 29.17 8.39
CA HIS A 822 -10.33 30.15 9.37
C HIS A 822 -11.31 30.31 10.55
N ARG A 823 -12.57 30.00 10.35
CA ARG A 823 -13.57 30.04 11.42
C ARG A 823 -13.50 28.84 12.35
N HIS A 824 -12.92 27.75 11.90
CA HIS A 824 -12.81 26.50 12.64
C HIS A 824 -11.36 26.12 12.98
N ASP A 825 -10.44 27.09 13.02
CA ASP A 825 -8.99 26.94 13.37
C ASP A 825 -8.22 25.86 12.58
N VAL A 826 -8.67 25.48 11.41
CA VAL A 826 -7.94 24.60 10.51
C VAL A 826 -6.86 25.42 9.78
N LYS A 827 -5.61 25.38 10.25
CA LYS A 827 -4.49 26.05 9.56
C LYS A 827 -4.36 25.52 8.13
N PRO A 828 -4.42 26.40 7.10
CA PRO A 828 -4.25 25.95 5.72
C PRO A 828 -2.80 25.45 5.50
N PRO A 829 -2.62 24.37 4.74
CA PRO A 829 -1.29 23.94 4.33
C PRO A 829 -0.62 25.02 3.47
N LYS A 830 0.61 25.42 3.83
CA LYS A 830 1.39 26.42 3.07
C LYS A 830 1.56 25.96 1.61
N PRO A 831 1.37 26.85 0.61
CA PRO A 831 1.59 26.48 -0.79
C PRO A 831 3.08 26.20 -1.04
N ILE A 832 3.40 24.95 -1.37
CA ILE A 832 4.75 24.55 -1.76
C ILE A 832 4.96 24.91 -3.22
N LYS A 833 5.89 25.83 -3.51
CA LYS A 833 6.34 26.13 -4.88
C LYS A 833 7.17 24.95 -5.40
N VAL A 834 6.58 24.12 -6.23
CA VAL A 834 7.25 22.99 -6.87
C VAL A 834 7.97 23.49 -8.13
N LYS A 835 9.31 23.45 -8.12
CA LYS A 835 10.11 23.56 -9.35
C LYS A 835 10.10 22.22 -10.06
N THR A 836 9.43 22.13 -11.19
CA THR A 836 9.44 20.94 -12.04
C THR A 836 10.77 20.83 -12.77
N ARG A 837 11.69 19.99 -12.28
CA ARG A 837 12.81 19.48 -13.09
C ARG A 837 12.33 18.23 -13.85
N ARG A 838 12.43 18.25 -15.16
CA ARG A 838 12.17 17.10 -16.02
C ARG A 838 13.26 16.06 -15.80
N PHE A 839 12.88 14.91 -15.27
CA PHE A 839 13.73 13.72 -15.34
C PHE A 839 13.88 13.32 -16.83
N ARG A 840 15.08 13.46 -17.39
CA ARG A 840 15.47 12.82 -18.65
C ARG A 840 15.82 11.38 -18.30
N GLY A 841 15.08 10.45 -18.90
CA GLY A 841 15.20 9.05 -18.62
C GLY A 841 16.57 8.46 -18.97
N VAL A 842 16.95 7.49 -18.17
CA VAL A 842 17.79 6.36 -18.53
C VAL A 842 16.89 5.13 -18.59
#